data_4c5d1f7da8253d7d36833705f4f05a04
#
_entry.id   4c5d1f7da8253d7d36833705f4f05a04
#
_cell.length_a   1.000
_cell.length_b   1.000
_cell.length_c   1.000
_cell.angle_alpha   90.00
_cell.angle_beta   90.00
_cell.angle_gamma   90.00
#
_symmetry.space_group_name_H-M   'P 1'
#
loop_
_entity.id
_entity.type
_entity.pdbx_description
1 polymer ?
#
loop_
_entity_poly.entity_id
_entity_poly.type
_entity_poly.pdbx_seq_one_letter_code
_entity_poly.pdbx_strand_id
1 'polypeptide(L)'
;MARARRRSTRSSAATSSTNANNARASGSSPLSSVATTPEPDEQDTKAAAAAAASTSGLDNSCPGCIGDSSSSLNQFEKENWIACDVCKQWYHWRCAVEDKTLSIDKVDKWFCPSCLSLDPTRQITFKAPTRRSDRKRNHQDYANMSLGMTTDPSRWQRLLESKAGSFKPERFKRMHGSQVNLEWLEDDDDAMTAPIVIETKDGLGMKMPKDDLTVRDVANLVGEDVPVEVIDVANQSGSPGWSLRKWADYIELEPSARERIFNVISLEVSGTKLGDMVLPPKLVRDLDWVDNFWPSTRKGKGHAYPKVQLYCLMGVENAWTDWHVDFAGSSVYYHILSGSKVFYFIKPTPANLAAYEKWSGTELQSTWLGDMVDEVVKVVLTAGNTMIIPSGWIHAVYTPMDTIVFGGNFIHSYSVPMQLKIRQIEISTHVPKKFRFPLFAKLCWYVGDKYLRDLKGTTAVTYPVRVLTSLLALADFLVSEVRLLERSAVTEQVKKEVREQIPSDRIKDAAAMARELRWRVRLAAGNTSDDEGASVKPNGAGVKRKRGEEDFGAGVKFKNFKPRRWDSSIEQAEEEEPKVVHAPRPGEEWKEHWTEWSNGEGEGDEVRVKRRTETIIRVRKTADGLERQRIHREAESWAWW
;
A
#
# COMPACT_ATOMS: atom_id res chain seq x y z
N MET A 1 -9.06 -0.37 -69.14
CA MET A 1 -9.19 1.01 -69.68
C MET A 1 -8.78 1.93 -68.54
N ALA A 2 -7.55 2.32 -68.40
CA ALA A 2 -6.74 3.33 -69.07
C ALA A 2 -7.18 4.76 -68.79
N ARG A 3 -6.41 5.47 -67.94
CA ARG A 3 -5.77 6.79 -68.06
C ARG A 3 -5.63 7.42 -66.67
N ALA A 4 -4.49 7.57 -66.05
CA ALA A 4 -3.21 8.24 -66.30
C ALA A 4 -3.27 9.74 -66.63
N ARG A 5 -2.72 10.59 -65.74
CA ARG A 5 -1.87 11.78 -66.01
C ARG A 5 -1.67 12.53 -64.69
N ARG A 6 -0.48 12.61 -64.13
CA ARG A 6 0.78 13.36 -64.37
C ARG A 6 0.77 14.78 -63.79
N ARG A 7 1.69 14.94 -62.83
CA ARG A 7 2.78 15.93 -62.62
C ARG A 7 2.44 17.41 -62.43
N SER A 8 2.96 17.99 -61.35
CA SER A 8 4.12 18.89 -61.50
C SER A 8 4.76 19.23 -60.17
N THR A 9 6.07 19.24 -60.23
CA THR A 9 7.12 19.64 -59.29
C THR A 9 7.19 21.17 -59.19
N ARG A 10 7.54 21.70 -58.02
CA ARG A 10 8.58 22.75 -57.92
C ARG A 10 9.11 22.89 -56.51
N SER A 11 10.41 22.90 -56.45
CA SER A 11 11.36 23.17 -55.37
C SER A 11 11.54 24.67 -55.12
N SER A 12 11.91 25.03 -53.92
CA SER A 12 12.94 26.02 -53.55
C SER A 12 12.97 26.14 -52.02
N ALA A 13 14.02 25.69 -51.41
CA ALA A 13 15.24 26.41 -51.00
C ALA A 13 15.08 27.26 -49.72
N ALA A 14 15.59 26.69 -48.66
CA ALA A 14 16.50 27.20 -47.63
C ALA A 14 16.31 28.63 -47.05
N THR A 15 16.15 28.67 -45.75
CA THR A 15 17.05 29.51 -44.89
C THR A 15 17.03 28.96 -43.43
N SER A 16 18.22 28.88 -42.91
CA SER A 16 18.62 28.51 -41.54
C SER A 16 18.23 29.55 -40.51
N SER A 17 17.76 29.14 -39.35
CA SER A 17 18.14 29.83 -38.10
C SER A 17 18.08 28.85 -36.94
N THR A 18 19.20 28.67 -36.32
CA THR A 18 19.48 28.07 -35.02
C THR A 18 18.61 28.66 -33.91
N ASN A 19 17.97 27.83 -33.13
CA ASN A 19 17.95 28.09 -31.70
C ASN A 19 17.77 26.80 -30.88
N ALA A 20 18.54 26.75 -29.83
CA ALA A 20 18.83 25.65 -28.96
C ALA A 20 17.73 25.37 -27.93
N ASN A 21 17.70 24.10 -27.53
CA ASN A 21 17.43 23.60 -26.20
C ASN A 21 16.07 23.85 -25.55
N ASN A 22 15.30 22.78 -25.46
CA ASN A 22 14.86 22.27 -24.17
C ASN A 22 14.22 20.88 -24.33
N ALA A 23 15.04 19.86 -24.27
CA ALA A 23 14.61 18.51 -24.05
C ALA A 23 14.17 18.40 -22.57
N ARG A 24 12.88 18.51 -22.32
CA ARG A 24 12.31 18.08 -21.04
C ARG A 24 12.18 16.57 -21.06
N ALA A 25 12.98 15.92 -20.24
CA ALA A 25 12.88 14.51 -19.93
C ALA A 25 11.46 14.18 -19.46
N SER A 26 10.81 13.25 -20.16
CA SER A 26 9.58 12.60 -19.71
C SER A 26 9.91 11.76 -18.49
N GLY A 27 9.39 12.16 -17.33
CA GLY A 27 9.53 11.42 -16.09
C GLY A 27 8.84 10.06 -16.16
N SER A 28 9.61 9.00 -15.94
CA SER A 28 9.13 7.65 -15.70
C SER A 28 8.37 7.58 -14.38
N SER A 29 7.26 6.85 -14.38
CA SER A 29 6.47 6.59 -13.17
C SER A 29 7.22 5.59 -12.27
N PRO A 30 7.30 5.85 -10.96
CA PRO A 30 8.00 4.97 -10.03
C PRO A 30 7.07 3.97 -9.37
N LEU A 31 7.57 2.78 -9.16
CA LEU A 31 6.98 1.77 -8.28
C LEU A 31 7.49 1.89 -6.83
N SER A 32 6.74 1.29 -5.92
CA SER A 32 7.02 1.28 -4.50
C SER A 32 8.42 0.78 -4.18
N SER A 33 9.33 1.69 -3.90
CA SER A 33 10.53 1.37 -3.15
C SER A 33 10.27 1.69 -1.68
N VAL A 34 10.80 0.85 -0.81
CA VAL A 34 10.79 1.03 0.63
C VAL A 34 11.30 2.43 0.97
N ALA A 35 10.56 3.13 1.81
CA ALA A 35 10.96 4.42 2.31
C ALA A 35 12.30 4.29 3.05
N THR A 36 13.38 4.79 2.46
CA THR A 36 14.58 5.11 3.23
C THR A 36 14.24 6.31 4.09
N THR A 37 14.33 6.16 5.39
CA THR A 37 14.42 7.30 6.32
C THR A 37 15.53 8.21 5.82
N PRO A 38 15.29 9.50 5.65
CA PRO A 38 16.40 10.44 5.45
C PRO A 38 17.27 10.35 6.71
N GLU A 39 18.55 10.09 6.53
CA GLU A 39 19.51 10.40 7.58
C GLU A 39 19.23 11.84 8.02
N PRO A 40 19.21 12.14 9.33
CA PRO A 40 19.10 13.51 9.78
C PRO A 40 20.30 14.25 9.22
N ASP A 41 20.05 15.26 8.40
CA ASP A 41 21.08 16.17 7.90
C ASP A 41 21.94 16.62 9.08
N GLU A 42 23.27 16.50 8.95
CA GLU A 42 24.22 17.04 9.93
C GLU A 42 24.02 18.55 10.18
N GLN A 43 23.24 19.21 9.33
CA GLN A 43 22.87 20.61 9.47
C GLN A 43 21.77 20.84 10.53
N ASP A 44 20.84 19.90 10.73
CA ASP A 44 19.81 20.05 11.78
C ASP A 44 20.35 19.79 13.19
N THR A 45 21.37 18.94 13.31
CA THR A 45 22.06 18.78 14.60
C THR A 45 22.91 19.98 14.96
N LYS A 46 23.44 20.73 13.98
CA LYS A 46 24.09 22.02 14.20
C LYS A 46 23.10 23.14 14.49
N ALA A 47 21.90 23.11 13.89
CA ALA A 47 20.84 24.10 14.16
C ALA A 47 20.22 23.90 15.54
N ALA A 48 20.05 22.66 16.01
CA ALA A 48 19.57 22.38 17.37
C ALA A 48 20.61 22.75 18.43
N ALA A 49 21.91 22.59 18.15
CA ALA A 49 22.99 23.08 19.01
C ALA A 49 23.11 24.60 18.99
N ALA A 50 22.83 25.25 17.85
CA ALA A 50 22.83 26.69 17.72
C ALA A 50 21.59 27.36 18.35
N ALA A 51 20.42 26.69 18.32
CA ALA A 51 19.19 27.19 18.97
C ALA A 51 19.27 27.08 20.52
N ALA A 52 20.01 26.13 21.06
CA ALA A 52 20.31 26.07 22.49
C ALA A 52 21.33 27.11 22.95
N ALA A 53 22.13 27.69 22.02
CA ALA A 53 23.10 28.71 22.30
C ALA A 53 22.56 30.15 22.24
N SER A 54 21.29 30.36 21.88
CA SER A 54 20.72 31.73 21.69
C SER A 54 19.83 32.22 22.84
N THR A 55 19.77 31.55 23.99
CA THR A 55 19.00 32.01 25.16
C THR A 55 19.76 31.95 26.47
N SER A 56 21.01 32.38 26.48
CA SER A 56 21.68 33.03 27.64
C SER A 56 23.14 33.22 27.26
N GLY A 57 23.61 34.46 27.25
CA GLY A 57 25.01 34.76 27.16
C GLY A 57 25.73 34.26 28.42
N LEU A 58 26.30 33.06 28.32
CA LEU A 58 27.26 32.51 29.30
C LEU A 58 28.24 31.63 28.54
N ASP A 59 29.51 31.89 28.77
CA ASP A 59 30.67 31.24 28.21
C ASP A 59 30.56 29.74 28.01
N ASN A 60 31.01 29.24 26.85
CA ASN A 60 31.19 27.85 26.49
C ASN A 60 32.38 27.21 27.25
N SER A 61 32.57 27.50 28.53
CA SER A 61 33.64 26.94 29.38
C SER A 61 33.07 25.85 30.29
N CYS A 62 33.71 24.69 30.28
CA CYS A 62 33.40 23.63 31.22
C CYS A 62 33.69 24.14 32.66
N PRO A 63 32.71 24.15 33.58
CA PRO A 63 32.94 24.62 34.96
C PRO A 63 34.00 23.86 35.72
N GLY A 64 34.37 22.65 35.27
CA GLY A 64 35.42 21.84 35.87
C GLY A 64 36.85 22.16 35.40
N CYS A 65 37.00 23.09 34.42
CA CYS A 65 38.32 23.49 33.91
C CYS A 65 38.93 24.70 34.64
N ILE A 66 38.61 24.92 35.91
CA ILE A 66 39.14 26.03 36.69
C ILE A 66 40.61 25.74 37.04
N GLY A 67 41.56 26.33 36.31
CA GLY A 67 42.94 26.45 36.79
C GLY A 67 44.14 26.26 35.86
N ASP A 68 43.96 25.96 34.55
CA ASP A 68 45.13 25.84 33.66
C ASP A 68 45.08 26.82 32.47
N SER A 69 45.64 28.01 32.72
CA SER A 69 45.90 29.01 31.70
C SER A 69 47.30 28.82 31.10
N SER A 70 47.62 27.66 30.57
CA SER A 70 48.80 27.48 29.73
C SER A 70 48.84 26.09 29.10
N SER A 71 48.38 25.95 27.89
CA SER A 71 49.14 25.25 26.84
C SER A 71 48.36 25.17 25.53
N SER A 72 48.96 25.86 24.55
CA SER A 72 48.96 25.52 23.11
C SER A 72 47.73 24.90 22.49
N LEU A 73 47.03 25.76 21.76
CA LEU A 73 46.28 25.45 20.55
C LEU A 73 47.05 24.47 19.65
N ASN A 74 46.58 23.22 19.56
CA ASN A 74 46.67 22.29 18.42
C ASN A 74 46.58 20.84 18.87
N GLN A 75 45.39 20.39 19.19
CA GLN A 75 44.96 18.98 19.00
C GLN A 75 43.46 18.89 19.31
N PHE A 76 42.62 19.06 18.31
CA PHE A 76 41.19 18.72 18.41
C PHE A 76 41.02 17.20 18.33
N GLU A 77 41.35 16.51 19.40
CA GLU A 77 40.75 15.21 19.67
C GLU A 77 39.30 15.46 20.14
N LYS A 78 38.34 14.68 19.63
CA LYS A 78 36.91 14.75 19.99
C LYS A 78 36.77 14.52 21.50
N GLU A 79 36.67 15.58 22.28
CA GLU A 79 36.43 15.49 23.73
C GLU A 79 34.96 15.06 23.96
N ASN A 80 34.80 14.05 24.80
CA ASN A 80 33.47 13.60 25.21
C ASN A 80 32.91 14.54 26.27
N TRP A 81 31.65 14.94 26.12
CA TRP A 81 30.93 15.81 27.02
C TRP A 81 29.79 15.07 27.70
N ILE A 82 29.49 15.40 28.97
CA ILE A 82 28.33 14.91 29.71
C ILE A 82 27.56 16.07 30.34
N ALA A 83 26.22 16.00 30.27
CA ALA A 83 25.34 16.98 30.89
C ALA A 83 24.89 16.50 32.29
N CYS A 84 24.82 17.39 33.25
CA CYS A 84 24.21 17.10 34.55
C CYS A 84 22.70 16.86 34.38
N ASP A 85 22.16 15.78 34.96
CA ASP A 85 20.74 15.42 34.83
C ASP A 85 19.80 16.38 35.55
N VAL A 86 20.29 17.20 36.47
CA VAL A 86 19.52 18.21 37.19
C VAL A 86 19.60 19.58 36.56
N CYS A 87 20.78 20.20 36.47
CA CYS A 87 20.94 21.59 36.02
C CYS A 87 21.23 21.72 34.51
N LYS A 88 21.40 20.60 33.80
CA LYS A 88 21.71 20.53 32.37
C LYS A 88 23.02 21.22 31.95
N GLN A 89 23.88 21.61 32.90
CA GLN A 89 25.19 22.18 32.63
C GLN A 89 26.11 21.09 32.06
N TRP A 90 26.90 21.43 31.02
CA TRP A 90 27.81 20.51 30.36
C TRP A 90 29.21 20.53 30.96
N TYR A 91 29.86 19.37 31.05
CA TYR A 91 31.20 19.16 31.55
C TYR A 91 31.98 18.26 30.59
N HIS A 92 33.30 18.51 30.43
CA HIS A 92 34.14 17.47 29.81
C HIS A 92 34.10 16.22 30.63
N TRP A 93 34.03 15.06 30.01
CA TRP A 93 34.01 13.77 30.72
C TRP A 93 35.20 13.63 31.69
N ARG A 94 36.40 14.08 31.26
CA ARG A 94 37.62 14.09 32.08
C ARG A 94 37.54 14.99 33.33
N CYS A 95 36.70 16.02 33.30
CA CYS A 95 36.48 16.94 34.41
C CYS A 95 35.29 16.55 35.27
N ALA A 96 34.43 15.65 34.75
CA ALA A 96 33.20 15.20 35.37
C ALA A 96 33.39 14.02 36.31
N VAL A 97 34.42 13.20 36.09
CA VAL A 97 34.63 11.92 36.82
C VAL A 97 36.11 11.75 37.16
N GLU A 98 36.39 11.47 38.44
CA GLU A 98 37.74 11.23 38.92
C GLU A 98 38.27 9.84 38.52
N ASP A 99 37.39 8.86 38.41
CA ASP A 99 37.76 7.48 38.06
C ASP A 99 37.86 7.35 36.51
N LYS A 100 39.09 7.35 36.03
CA LYS A 100 39.42 7.23 34.59
C LYS A 100 39.10 5.84 34.00
N THR A 101 38.68 4.87 34.78
CA THR A 101 38.29 3.55 34.30
C THR A 101 36.84 3.49 33.85
N LEU A 102 36.04 4.50 34.18
CA LEU A 102 34.64 4.59 33.83
C LEU A 102 34.47 5.08 32.36
N SER A 103 33.63 4.38 31.61
CA SER A 103 33.25 4.78 30.24
C SER A 103 31.94 5.54 30.25
N ILE A 104 31.90 6.68 29.57
CA ILE A 104 30.71 7.52 29.43
C ILE A 104 29.53 6.75 28.86
N ASP A 105 29.74 5.78 27.96
CA ASP A 105 28.71 4.97 27.32
C ASP A 105 27.91 4.09 28.31
N LYS A 106 28.50 3.81 29.47
CA LYS A 106 27.88 2.98 30.52
C LYS A 106 27.05 3.79 31.51
N VAL A 107 27.18 5.13 31.49
CA VAL A 107 26.47 6.00 32.43
C VAL A 107 25.04 6.20 31.99
N ASP A 108 24.09 6.06 32.90
CA ASP A 108 22.68 6.36 32.72
C ASP A 108 22.34 7.77 33.20
N LYS A 109 22.74 8.13 34.42
CA LYS A 109 22.57 9.46 35.00
C LYS A 109 23.83 9.94 35.67
N TRP A 110 24.16 11.20 35.50
CA TRP A 110 25.29 11.86 36.13
C TRP A 110 24.87 13.23 36.72
N PHE A 111 25.49 13.61 37.82
CA PHE A 111 25.19 14.85 38.56
C PHE A 111 26.46 15.62 38.83
N CYS A 112 26.45 16.93 38.55
CA CYS A 112 27.60 17.78 38.77
C CYS A 112 27.87 18.05 40.28
N PRO A 113 29.08 18.45 40.67
CA PRO A 113 29.43 18.69 42.08
C PRO A 113 28.47 19.67 42.79
N SER A 114 28.05 20.74 42.11
CA SER A 114 27.10 21.72 42.66
C SER A 114 25.72 21.11 42.96
N CYS A 115 25.24 20.19 42.11
CA CYS A 115 23.98 19.50 42.33
C CYS A 115 24.07 18.37 43.35
N LEU A 116 25.26 17.78 43.52
CA LEU A 116 25.54 16.82 44.60
C LEU A 116 25.64 17.48 45.95
N SER A 117 26.19 18.70 46.05
CA SER A 117 26.25 19.43 47.33
C SER A 117 24.84 19.88 47.80
N LEU A 118 23.89 20.09 46.89
CA LEU A 118 22.51 20.42 47.22
C LEU A 118 21.68 19.20 47.65
N ASP A 119 22.05 18.02 47.17
CA ASP A 119 21.37 16.78 47.50
C ASP A 119 22.36 15.62 47.44
N PRO A 120 22.98 15.28 48.60
CA PRO A 120 23.98 14.24 48.70
C PRO A 120 23.45 12.81 48.46
N THR A 121 22.16 12.61 48.37
CA THR A 121 21.54 11.30 48.11
C THR A 121 21.67 10.88 46.63
N ARG A 122 22.00 11.82 45.74
CA ARG A 122 22.17 11.58 44.31
C ARG A 122 23.47 10.80 44.06
N GLN A 123 23.37 9.75 43.31
CA GLN A 123 24.50 8.92 42.90
C GLN A 123 24.50 8.72 41.39
N ILE A 124 25.70 8.64 40.82
CA ILE A 124 25.86 8.24 39.42
C ILE A 124 25.22 6.85 39.22
N THR A 125 24.36 6.74 38.20
CA THR A 125 23.74 5.47 37.86
C THR A 125 24.26 4.97 36.52
N PHE A 126 24.34 3.64 36.41
CA PHE A 126 24.84 2.98 35.22
C PHE A 126 23.70 2.26 34.48
N LYS A 127 23.78 2.25 33.17
CA LYS A 127 22.89 1.46 32.33
C LYS A 127 22.93 0.01 32.77
N ALA A 128 21.76 -0.59 32.98
CA ALA A 128 21.68 -1.99 33.37
C ALA A 128 22.43 -2.86 32.33
N PRO A 129 23.27 -3.81 32.78
CA PRO A 129 23.96 -4.69 31.85
C PRO A 129 22.91 -5.45 31.04
N THR A 130 22.95 -5.30 29.74
CA THR A 130 22.15 -6.12 28.83
C THR A 130 22.52 -7.58 29.09
N ARG A 131 21.56 -8.38 29.59
CA ARG A 131 21.75 -9.82 29.79
C ARG A 131 22.13 -10.45 28.45
N ARG A 132 23.41 -10.62 28.18
CA ARG A 132 23.91 -11.47 27.12
C ARG A 132 23.74 -12.92 27.59
N SER A 133 22.73 -13.58 27.03
CA SER A 133 22.66 -15.04 27.08
C SER A 133 23.78 -15.58 26.20
N ASP A 134 24.73 -16.33 26.78
CA ASP A 134 25.83 -17.00 26.07
C ASP A 134 25.41 -18.19 25.19
N ARG A 135 24.12 -18.32 24.87
CA ARG A 135 23.67 -19.21 23.82
C ARG A 135 24.01 -18.56 22.48
N LYS A 136 25.04 -19.04 21.81
CA LYS A 136 25.31 -18.83 20.38
C LYS A 136 24.11 -19.33 19.57
N ARG A 137 23.03 -18.56 19.53
CA ARG A 137 22.10 -18.58 18.40
C ARG A 137 22.76 -17.70 17.35
N ASN A 138 23.11 -18.28 16.20
CA ASN A 138 23.38 -17.52 15.00
C ASN A 138 22.08 -16.80 14.63
N HIS A 139 21.76 -15.71 15.31
CA HIS A 139 20.64 -14.86 14.99
C HIS A 139 21.12 -13.92 13.89
N GLN A 140 20.66 -14.14 12.67
CA GLN A 140 20.91 -13.17 11.61
C GLN A 140 20.20 -11.87 11.98
N ASP A 141 20.94 -10.77 11.94
CA ASP A 141 20.43 -9.45 12.30
C ASP A 141 19.76 -8.83 11.05
N TYR A 142 18.43 -8.84 11.05
CA TYR A 142 17.62 -8.29 9.95
C TYR A 142 17.89 -6.78 9.76
N ALA A 143 18.10 -6.03 10.84
CA ALA A 143 18.41 -4.61 10.76
C ALA A 143 19.67 -4.34 9.94
N ASN A 144 20.77 -5.04 10.27
CA ASN A 144 22.03 -4.91 9.54
C ASN A 144 21.91 -5.36 8.08
N MET A 145 21.06 -6.35 7.81
CA MET A 145 20.79 -6.81 6.44
C MET A 145 20.04 -5.76 5.64
N SER A 146 18.99 -5.16 6.21
CA SER A 146 18.17 -4.15 5.55
C SER A 146 18.90 -2.82 5.36
N LEU A 147 19.79 -2.46 6.28
CA LEU A 147 20.62 -1.25 6.17
C LEU A 147 21.85 -1.43 5.27
N GLY A 148 22.01 -2.58 4.62
CA GLY A 148 23.13 -2.83 3.73
C GLY A 148 24.48 -3.00 4.42
N MET A 149 24.50 -3.24 5.74
CA MET A 149 25.72 -3.44 6.51
C MET A 149 26.38 -4.80 6.27
N THR A 150 25.70 -5.70 5.57
CA THR A 150 26.28 -6.96 5.13
C THR A 150 26.38 -7.00 3.62
N THR A 151 27.53 -7.37 3.10
CA THR A 151 27.82 -7.50 1.67
C THR A 151 27.63 -8.92 1.15
N ASP A 152 27.27 -9.86 2.01
CA ASP A 152 27.10 -11.25 1.61
C ASP A 152 25.87 -11.44 0.71
N PRO A 153 26.05 -11.89 -0.54
CA PRO A 153 24.94 -12.09 -1.50
C PRO A 153 23.90 -13.10 -1.01
N SER A 154 24.32 -14.11 -0.24
CA SER A 154 23.41 -15.16 0.25
C SER A 154 22.70 -14.83 1.57
N ARG A 155 22.83 -13.60 2.06
CA ARG A 155 22.27 -13.22 3.39
C ARG A 155 20.76 -13.42 3.48
N TRP A 156 20.03 -13.08 2.42
CA TRP A 156 18.58 -13.24 2.39
C TRP A 156 18.18 -14.71 2.37
N GLN A 157 18.88 -15.52 1.59
CA GLN A 157 18.68 -16.97 1.57
C GLN A 157 18.84 -17.56 2.98
N ARG A 158 19.96 -17.24 3.68
CA ARG A 158 20.18 -17.74 5.04
C ARG A 158 19.14 -17.24 6.06
N LEU A 159 18.68 -15.99 5.92
CA LEU A 159 17.57 -15.51 6.75
C LEU A 159 16.32 -16.36 6.52
N LEU A 160 15.93 -16.57 5.27
CA LEU A 160 14.74 -17.33 4.90
C LEU A 160 14.85 -18.80 5.34
N GLU A 161 16.03 -19.40 5.23
CA GLU A 161 16.30 -20.74 5.76
C GLU A 161 16.15 -20.80 7.28
N SER A 162 16.64 -19.79 8.00
CA SER A 162 16.49 -19.71 9.45
C SER A 162 15.03 -19.56 9.91
N LYS A 163 14.17 -18.99 9.05
CA LYS A 163 12.74 -18.79 9.29
C LYS A 163 11.86 -19.89 8.65
N ALA A 164 12.45 -20.86 7.96
CA ALA A 164 11.72 -21.86 7.16
C ALA A 164 10.64 -22.61 7.95
N GLY A 165 10.88 -22.90 9.23
CA GLY A 165 9.92 -23.57 10.12
C GLY A 165 8.72 -22.70 10.53
N SER A 166 8.75 -21.37 10.29
CA SER A 166 7.65 -20.47 10.62
C SER A 166 6.70 -20.24 9.44
N PHE A 167 7.13 -20.58 8.20
CA PHE A 167 6.31 -20.37 7.01
C PHE A 167 5.26 -21.45 6.87
N LYS A 168 4.03 -21.03 6.58
CA LYS A 168 2.94 -21.93 6.24
C LYS A 168 3.00 -22.30 4.76
N PRO A 169 2.65 -23.54 4.40
CA PRO A 169 2.49 -23.91 3.00
C PRO A 169 1.33 -23.14 2.38
N GLU A 170 1.41 -22.95 1.07
CA GLU A 170 0.34 -22.26 0.33
C GLU A 170 -0.97 -23.07 0.38
N ARG A 171 -2.09 -22.32 0.45
CA ARG A 171 -3.46 -22.85 0.34
C ARG A 171 -4.26 -22.09 -0.71
N PHE A 172 -3.56 -21.37 -1.60
CA PHE A 172 -4.22 -20.59 -2.64
C PHE A 172 -4.80 -21.50 -3.71
N LYS A 173 -5.92 -21.07 -4.30
CA LYS A 173 -6.53 -21.78 -5.42
C LYS A 173 -5.54 -21.86 -6.59
N ARG A 174 -5.36 -23.05 -7.14
CA ARG A 174 -4.70 -23.26 -8.42
C ARG A 174 -5.79 -23.50 -9.46
N MET A 175 -5.80 -22.67 -10.50
CA MET A 175 -6.88 -22.62 -11.48
C MET A 175 -6.32 -22.77 -12.89
N HIS A 176 -7.13 -23.36 -13.76
CA HIS A 176 -6.87 -23.28 -15.20
C HIS A 176 -7.26 -21.89 -15.72
N GLY A 177 -6.49 -21.33 -16.68
CA GLY A 177 -6.73 -19.97 -17.15
C GLY A 177 -8.13 -19.70 -17.70
N SER A 178 -8.79 -20.70 -18.29
CA SER A 178 -10.17 -20.55 -18.77
C SER A 178 -11.22 -20.36 -17.67
N GLN A 179 -10.88 -20.77 -16.44
CA GLN A 179 -11.76 -20.59 -15.27
C GLN A 179 -11.64 -19.18 -14.66
N VAL A 180 -10.59 -18.43 -15.03
CA VAL A 180 -10.31 -17.09 -14.50
C VAL A 180 -11.00 -16.06 -15.40
N ASN A 181 -12.29 -15.86 -15.21
CA ASN A 181 -13.16 -15.04 -16.05
C ASN A 181 -14.15 -14.23 -15.19
N LEU A 182 -15.01 -13.43 -15.81
CA LEU A 182 -16.02 -12.62 -15.11
C LEU A 182 -17.09 -13.48 -14.45
N GLU A 183 -17.48 -14.60 -15.05
CA GLU A 183 -18.47 -15.52 -14.48
C GLU A 183 -17.97 -16.06 -13.13
N TRP A 184 -16.73 -16.57 -13.07
CA TRP A 184 -16.12 -16.96 -11.79
C TRP A 184 -16.10 -15.82 -10.77
N LEU A 185 -15.80 -14.58 -11.20
CA LEU A 185 -15.73 -13.43 -10.29
C LEU A 185 -17.10 -13.04 -9.73
N GLU A 186 -18.15 -13.23 -10.49
CA GLU A 186 -19.53 -12.90 -10.10
C GLU A 186 -20.20 -14.01 -9.29
N ASP A 187 -19.88 -15.27 -9.58
CA ASP A 187 -20.51 -16.44 -8.95
C ASP A 187 -19.81 -16.86 -7.64
N ASP A 188 -18.52 -16.56 -7.47
CA ASP A 188 -17.73 -16.93 -6.29
C ASP A 188 -17.47 -15.69 -5.43
N ASP A 189 -18.14 -15.58 -4.29
CA ASP A 189 -17.96 -14.46 -3.34
C ASP A 189 -16.52 -14.34 -2.82
N ASP A 190 -15.75 -15.44 -2.82
CA ASP A 190 -14.35 -15.45 -2.44
C ASP A 190 -13.39 -15.14 -3.60
N ALA A 191 -13.91 -15.03 -4.83
CA ALA A 191 -13.09 -14.65 -5.98
C ALA A 191 -12.37 -13.31 -5.75
N MET A 192 -11.09 -13.25 -6.10
CA MET A 192 -10.26 -12.06 -5.92
C MET A 192 -10.13 -11.58 -4.45
N THR A 193 -10.31 -12.47 -3.47
CA THR A 193 -10.05 -12.19 -2.04
C THR A 193 -8.70 -12.75 -1.57
N ALA A 194 -8.21 -13.79 -2.24
CA ALA A 194 -6.90 -14.39 -2.00
C ALA A 194 -6.12 -14.53 -3.32
N PRO A 195 -4.77 -14.59 -3.28
CA PRO A 195 -3.97 -14.89 -4.45
C PRO A 195 -4.40 -16.20 -5.12
N ILE A 196 -4.36 -16.22 -6.45
CA ILE A 196 -4.59 -17.43 -7.24
C ILE A 196 -3.38 -17.70 -8.11
N VAL A 197 -3.06 -18.98 -8.30
CA VAL A 197 -1.96 -19.42 -9.16
C VAL A 197 -2.54 -20.15 -10.37
N ILE A 198 -2.06 -19.78 -11.55
CA ILE A 198 -2.41 -20.39 -12.82
C ILE A 198 -1.14 -21.01 -13.39
N GLU A 199 -1.15 -22.32 -13.59
CA GLU A 199 0.05 -23.09 -13.98
C GLU A 199 0.55 -22.73 -15.37
N THR A 200 -0.36 -22.47 -16.31
CA THR A 200 -0.03 -22.11 -17.69
C THR A 200 -0.83 -20.91 -18.15
N LYS A 201 -0.30 -20.16 -19.11
CA LYS A 201 -0.99 -19.00 -19.70
C LYS A 201 -2.22 -19.35 -20.55
N ASP A 202 -2.42 -20.66 -20.81
CA ASP A 202 -3.50 -21.13 -21.66
C ASP A 202 -4.87 -20.84 -21.05
N GLY A 203 -5.78 -20.33 -21.88
CA GLY A 203 -7.13 -19.96 -21.44
C GLY A 203 -7.24 -18.59 -20.76
N LEU A 204 -6.13 -17.94 -20.35
CA LEU A 204 -6.17 -16.59 -19.76
C LEU A 204 -6.48 -15.47 -20.76
N GLY A 205 -6.47 -15.76 -22.07
CA GLY A 205 -6.62 -14.73 -23.10
C GLY A 205 -5.53 -13.66 -23.05
N MET A 206 -4.33 -14.04 -22.60
CA MET A 206 -3.14 -13.20 -22.52
C MET A 206 -2.14 -13.52 -23.63
N LYS A 207 -1.23 -12.59 -23.90
CA LYS A 207 -0.11 -12.79 -24.81
C LYS A 207 1.18 -12.37 -24.12
N MET A 208 2.22 -13.16 -24.28
CA MET A 208 3.56 -12.88 -23.76
C MET A 208 4.59 -13.03 -24.89
N PRO A 209 5.76 -12.43 -24.76
CA PRO A 209 6.91 -12.73 -25.60
C PRO A 209 7.25 -14.23 -25.58
N LYS A 210 8.16 -14.64 -26.43
CA LYS A 210 8.66 -16.01 -26.41
C LYS A 210 9.44 -16.28 -25.13
N ASP A 211 9.43 -17.52 -24.69
CA ASP A 211 10.06 -17.95 -23.44
C ASP A 211 11.60 -17.88 -23.48
N ASP A 212 12.21 -17.73 -24.68
CA ASP A 212 13.64 -17.56 -24.93
C ASP A 212 14.10 -16.08 -24.93
N LEU A 213 13.19 -15.13 -24.62
CA LEU A 213 13.53 -13.70 -24.55
C LEU A 213 14.64 -13.46 -23.51
N THR A 214 15.70 -12.78 -23.93
CA THR A 214 16.81 -12.40 -23.07
C THR A 214 16.70 -10.94 -22.59
N VAL A 215 17.45 -10.57 -21.56
CA VAL A 215 17.53 -9.18 -21.11
C VAL A 215 18.14 -8.26 -22.17
N ARG A 216 19.03 -8.80 -23.00
CA ARG A 216 19.58 -8.09 -24.15
C ARG A 216 18.49 -7.78 -25.19
N ASP A 217 17.60 -8.72 -25.43
CA ASP A 217 16.45 -8.49 -26.31
C ASP A 217 15.51 -7.44 -25.74
N VAL A 218 15.27 -7.45 -24.42
CA VAL A 218 14.51 -6.38 -23.75
C VAL A 218 15.15 -5.02 -24.01
N ALA A 219 16.47 -4.90 -23.84
CA ALA A 219 17.19 -3.66 -24.11
C ALA A 219 17.07 -3.22 -25.59
N ASN A 220 17.16 -4.14 -26.53
CA ASN A 220 17.02 -3.87 -27.97
C ASN A 220 15.59 -3.43 -28.34
N LEU A 221 14.55 -4.04 -27.73
CA LEU A 221 13.15 -3.76 -28.05
C LEU A 221 12.64 -2.46 -27.42
N VAL A 222 13.13 -2.11 -26.24
CA VAL A 222 12.77 -0.89 -25.51
C VAL A 222 13.65 0.28 -25.92
N GLY A 223 14.95 0.03 -26.09
CA GLY A 223 15.99 0.99 -26.41
C GLY A 223 17.13 0.93 -25.38
N GLU A 224 18.33 0.62 -25.85
CA GLU A 224 19.50 0.37 -25.00
C GLU A 224 19.91 1.56 -24.11
N ASP A 225 19.71 2.78 -24.58
CA ASP A 225 20.07 4.01 -23.86
C ASP A 225 18.92 4.52 -22.95
N VAL A 226 17.78 3.80 -22.91
CA VAL A 226 16.67 4.15 -22.02
C VAL A 226 17.12 3.97 -20.56
N PRO A 227 16.94 5.00 -19.71
CA PRO A 227 17.27 4.91 -18.30
C PRO A 227 16.34 3.90 -17.61
N VAL A 228 16.91 3.07 -16.76
CA VAL A 228 16.18 2.07 -15.97
C VAL A 228 16.43 2.30 -14.47
N GLU A 229 15.37 2.20 -13.68
CA GLU A 229 15.48 2.27 -12.22
C GLU A 229 15.98 0.91 -11.69
N VAL A 230 17.15 0.94 -11.08
CA VAL A 230 17.81 -0.23 -10.51
C VAL A 230 17.84 -0.08 -8.99
N ILE A 231 17.42 -1.09 -8.28
CA ILE A 231 17.44 -1.15 -6.82
C ILE A 231 18.65 -1.94 -6.37
N ASP A 232 19.42 -1.37 -5.46
CA ASP A 232 20.46 -2.08 -4.73
C ASP A 232 19.82 -2.89 -3.60
N VAL A 233 19.91 -4.21 -3.71
CA VAL A 233 19.28 -5.14 -2.75
C VAL A 233 19.89 -5.02 -1.35
N ALA A 234 21.12 -4.55 -1.24
CA ALA A 234 21.79 -4.41 0.04
C ALA A 234 21.10 -3.40 0.97
N ASN A 235 20.70 -2.26 0.42
CA ASN A 235 20.10 -1.15 1.17
C ASN A 235 18.68 -0.81 0.72
N GLN A 236 18.08 -1.61 -0.17
CA GLN A 236 16.72 -1.41 -0.69
C GLN A 236 16.50 -0.01 -1.29
N SER A 237 17.53 0.62 -1.82
CA SER A 237 17.47 1.98 -2.38
C SER A 237 17.82 2.00 -3.87
N GLY A 238 17.38 3.05 -4.55
CA GLY A 238 17.66 3.25 -5.97
C GLY A 238 19.15 3.50 -6.22
N SER A 239 19.73 2.78 -7.18
CA SER A 239 21.08 2.99 -7.69
C SER A 239 21.00 3.86 -8.96
N PRO A 240 21.58 5.06 -9.00
CA PRO A 240 21.45 5.95 -10.15
C PRO A 240 22.39 5.61 -11.30
N GLY A 241 22.07 6.14 -12.48
CA GLY A 241 23.00 6.11 -13.64
C GLY A 241 23.00 4.82 -14.45
N TRP A 242 21.92 4.05 -14.39
CA TRP A 242 21.70 2.85 -15.18
C TRP A 242 20.92 3.15 -16.46
N SER A 243 21.37 2.51 -17.56
CA SER A 243 20.61 2.33 -18.80
C SER A 243 20.32 0.85 -19.01
N LEU A 244 19.41 0.52 -19.91
CA LEU A 244 19.11 -0.88 -20.24
C LEU A 244 20.33 -1.61 -20.81
N ARG A 245 21.22 -0.93 -21.55
CA ARG A 245 22.51 -1.49 -21.99
C ARG A 245 23.36 -1.96 -20.80
N LYS A 246 23.59 -1.06 -19.84
CA LYS A 246 24.38 -1.39 -18.63
C LYS A 246 23.72 -2.50 -17.81
N TRP A 247 22.40 -2.52 -17.77
CA TRP A 247 21.66 -3.57 -17.08
C TRP A 247 21.84 -4.92 -17.76
N ALA A 248 21.75 -4.97 -19.09
CA ALA A 248 22.00 -6.18 -19.86
C ALA A 248 23.44 -6.67 -19.67
N ASP A 249 24.44 -5.76 -19.74
CA ASP A 249 25.84 -6.10 -19.50
C ASP A 249 26.06 -6.68 -18.09
N TYR A 250 25.37 -6.13 -17.08
CA TYR A 250 25.46 -6.61 -15.69
C TYR A 250 24.83 -8.00 -15.51
N ILE A 251 23.66 -8.25 -16.08
CA ILE A 251 22.96 -9.53 -15.89
C ILE A 251 23.65 -10.68 -16.66
N GLU A 252 24.38 -10.37 -17.73
CA GLU A 252 25.20 -11.33 -18.49
C GLU A 252 26.49 -11.74 -17.76
N LEU A 253 26.86 -11.04 -16.67
CA LEU A 253 27.98 -11.49 -15.82
C LEU A 253 27.61 -12.79 -15.12
N GLU A 254 28.59 -13.69 -15.01
CA GLU A 254 28.46 -14.86 -14.17
C GLU A 254 28.05 -14.45 -12.74
N PRO A 255 27.15 -15.18 -12.07
CA PRO A 255 26.68 -14.82 -10.72
C PRO A 255 27.81 -14.57 -9.72
N SER A 256 28.91 -15.32 -9.82
CA SER A 256 30.10 -15.17 -8.97
C SER A 256 30.90 -13.88 -9.23
N ALA A 257 30.73 -13.27 -10.40
CA ALA A 257 31.37 -11.99 -10.76
C ALA A 257 30.53 -10.76 -10.38
N ARG A 258 29.33 -10.95 -9.89
CA ARG A 258 28.44 -9.85 -9.45
C ARG A 258 28.81 -9.43 -8.03
N GLU A 259 29.57 -8.35 -7.89
CA GLU A 259 30.02 -7.83 -6.58
C GLU A 259 28.83 -7.38 -5.70
N ARG A 260 27.76 -6.91 -6.31
CA ARG A 260 26.54 -6.44 -5.64
C ARG A 260 25.31 -7.03 -6.31
N ILE A 261 24.27 -7.26 -5.54
CA ILE A 261 22.98 -7.74 -6.03
C ILE A 261 22.07 -6.57 -6.32
N PHE A 262 21.63 -6.46 -7.57
CA PHE A 262 20.72 -5.45 -8.05
C PHE A 262 19.41 -6.07 -8.52
N ASN A 263 18.36 -5.25 -8.61
CA ASN A 263 17.04 -5.68 -9.04
C ASN A 263 16.36 -4.58 -9.88
N VAL A 264 15.66 -4.98 -10.93
CA VAL A 264 14.79 -4.12 -11.73
C VAL A 264 13.36 -4.60 -11.57
N ILE A 265 12.52 -3.78 -10.93
CA ILE A 265 11.13 -4.14 -10.63
C ILE A 265 10.10 -3.26 -11.33
N SER A 266 10.52 -2.23 -12.07
CA SER A 266 9.61 -1.17 -12.53
C SER A 266 9.89 -0.66 -13.94
N LEU A 267 10.43 -1.49 -14.85
CA LEU A 267 10.57 -1.09 -16.24
C LEU A 267 9.19 -1.04 -16.91
N GLU A 268 8.64 0.15 -17.04
CA GLU A 268 7.36 0.38 -17.75
C GLU A 268 7.58 0.30 -19.26
N VAL A 269 6.85 -0.57 -19.96
CA VAL A 269 7.10 -0.90 -21.36
C VAL A 269 5.97 -0.48 -22.31
N SER A 270 4.94 0.22 -21.83
CA SER A 270 3.85 0.70 -22.69
C SER A 270 4.35 1.61 -23.81
N GLY A 271 3.91 1.35 -25.02
CA GLY A 271 4.29 2.14 -26.19
C GLY A 271 5.70 1.83 -26.72
N THR A 272 6.31 0.74 -26.28
CA THR A 272 7.55 0.18 -26.86
C THR A 272 7.23 -1.05 -27.68
N LYS A 273 8.17 -1.48 -28.54
CA LYS A 273 8.03 -2.73 -29.29
C LYS A 273 7.84 -3.94 -28.38
N LEU A 274 8.45 -3.93 -27.19
CA LEU A 274 8.26 -4.99 -26.20
C LEU A 274 6.83 -4.95 -25.63
N GLY A 275 6.31 -3.77 -25.32
CA GLY A 275 4.93 -3.61 -24.83
C GLY A 275 3.88 -4.10 -25.82
N ASP A 276 4.12 -3.96 -27.14
CA ASP A 276 3.23 -4.48 -28.19
C ASP A 276 3.16 -6.02 -28.24
N MET A 277 4.13 -6.69 -27.63
CA MET A 277 4.19 -8.16 -27.51
C MET A 277 3.45 -8.69 -26.28
N VAL A 278 3.08 -7.82 -25.35
CA VAL A 278 2.46 -8.18 -24.07
C VAL A 278 0.99 -7.78 -24.06
N LEU A 279 0.13 -8.75 -23.77
CA LEU A 279 -1.29 -8.52 -23.52
C LEU A 279 -1.63 -9.13 -22.15
N PRO A 280 -2.07 -8.35 -21.18
CA PRO A 280 -2.48 -8.85 -19.85
C PRO A 280 -3.62 -9.88 -19.92
N PRO A 281 -3.84 -10.70 -18.87
CA PRO A 281 -4.98 -11.61 -18.81
C PRO A 281 -6.31 -10.92 -19.14
N LYS A 282 -7.22 -11.64 -19.79
CA LYS A 282 -8.51 -11.08 -20.21
C LYS A 282 -9.27 -10.50 -19.03
N LEU A 283 -9.38 -11.23 -17.91
CA LEU A 283 -10.05 -10.75 -16.71
C LEU A 283 -9.46 -9.42 -16.21
N VAL A 284 -8.13 -9.28 -16.21
CA VAL A 284 -7.45 -8.04 -15.80
C VAL A 284 -7.88 -6.87 -16.68
N ARG A 285 -7.89 -7.04 -18.02
CA ARG A 285 -8.32 -6.01 -18.97
C ARG A 285 -9.80 -5.67 -18.85
N ASP A 286 -10.63 -6.67 -18.56
CA ASP A 286 -12.07 -6.46 -18.36
C ASP A 286 -12.35 -5.65 -17.08
N LEU A 287 -11.50 -5.75 -16.06
CA LEU A 287 -11.68 -5.11 -14.76
C LEU A 287 -10.97 -3.76 -14.62
N ASP A 288 -9.84 -3.56 -15.30
CA ASP A 288 -8.97 -2.43 -15.04
C ASP A 288 -9.62 -1.08 -15.32
N TRP A 289 -9.65 -0.25 -14.29
CA TRP A 289 -10.20 1.09 -14.37
C TRP A 289 -9.45 2.01 -15.33
N VAL A 290 -8.14 1.82 -15.49
CA VAL A 290 -7.36 2.64 -16.42
C VAL A 290 -7.77 2.35 -17.86
N ASP A 291 -8.03 1.08 -18.20
CA ASP A 291 -8.48 0.73 -19.53
C ASP A 291 -9.94 1.12 -19.79
N ASN A 292 -10.80 0.89 -18.81
CA ASN A 292 -12.25 1.00 -19.00
C ASN A 292 -12.81 2.41 -18.75
N PHE A 293 -12.14 3.24 -17.92
CA PHE A 293 -12.69 4.53 -17.51
C PHE A 293 -11.82 5.74 -17.87
N TRP A 294 -10.48 5.56 -18.02
CA TRP A 294 -9.64 6.68 -18.43
C TRP A 294 -9.93 7.04 -19.89
N PRO A 295 -10.20 8.31 -20.23
CA PRO A 295 -10.54 8.69 -21.60
C PRO A 295 -9.42 8.32 -22.59
N SER A 296 -9.77 7.59 -23.64
CA SER A 296 -8.82 7.17 -24.69
C SER A 296 -8.13 8.36 -25.37
N THR A 297 -8.84 9.49 -25.53
CA THR A 297 -8.31 10.75 -26.06
C THR A 297 -7.23 11.38 -25.18
N ARG A 298 -7.12 10.95 -23.93
CA ARG A 298 -6.13 11.39 -22.93
C ARG A 298 -5.09 10.33 -22.60
N LYS A 299 -5.01 9.25 -23.37
CA LYS A 299 -3.94 8.26 -23.31
C LYS A 299 -2.89 8.59 -24.39
N GLY A 300 -1.65 8.83 -24.00
CA GLY A 300 -0.53 9.11 -24.91
C GLY A 300 -0.44 10.58 -25.40
N LYS A 301 0.48 10.86 -26.33
CA LYS A 301 0.69 12.17 -27.01
C LYS A 301 0.70 13.39 -26.07
N GLY A 302 1.54 13.36 -25.01
CA GLY A 302 1.73 14.50 -24.11
C GLY A 302 0.72 14.61 -22.96
N HIS A 303 -0.23 13.71 -22.87
CA HIS A 303 -1.13 13.63 -21.72
C HIS A 303 -0.62 12.62 -20.68
N ALA A 304 -0.55 13.06 -19.44
CA ALA A 304 -0.24 12.16 -18.32
C ALA A 304 -1.47 11.26 -18.05
N TYR A 305 -1.24 9.95 -17.97
CA TYR A 305 -2.21 8.96 -17.52
C TYR A 305 -1.52 7.90 -16.64
N PRO A 306 -2.24 7.11 -15.86
CA PRO A 306 -1.63 6.06 -15.03
C PRO A 306 -1.00 4.97 -15.91
N LYS A 307 0.33 4.95 -16.00
CA LYS A 307 1.10 3.92 -16.71
C LYS A 307 1.56 2.88 -15.69
N VAL A 308 0.71 1.93 -15.39
CA VAL A 308 0.93 0.94 -14.33
C VAL A 308 0.59 -0.49 -14.76
N GLN A 309 0.22 -0.67 -16.04
CA GLN A 309 -0.38 -1.89 -16.54
C GLN A 309 0.63 -2.88 -17.14
N LEU A 310 1.77 -2.39 -17.62
CA LEU A 310 2.76 -3.20 -18.33
C LEU A 310 4.17 -2.96 -17.78
N TYR A 311 4.62 -3.83 -16.90
CA TYR A 311 5.97 -3.82 -16.38
C TYR A 311 6.74 -5.05 -16.83
N CYS A 312 8.03 -4.86 -17.13
CA CYS A 312 9.02 -5.91 -17.22
C CYS A 312 9.91 -5.85 -15.97
N LEU A 313 9.96 -6.92 -15.22
CA LEU A 313 10.79 -7.06 -14.02
C LEU A 313 11.92 -8.02 -14.36
N MET A 314 13.14 -7.64 -13.99
CA MET A 314 14.35 -8.42 -14.26
C MET A 314 15.14 -8.51 -12.96
N GLY A 315 15.04 -9.66 -12.31
CA GLY A 315 15.73 -9.93 -11.05
C GLY A 315 16.89 -10.87 -11.24
N VAL A 316 18.00 -10.61 -10.56
CA VAL A 316 19.10 -11.57 -10.51
C VAL A 316 18.98 -12.49 -9.31
N GLU A 317 19.72 -13.60 -9.35
CA GLU A 317 19.84 -14.54 -8.25
C GLU A 317 20.17 -13.81 -6.92
N ASN A 318 19.56 -14.26 -5.83
CA ASN A 318 19.65 -13.68 -4.49
C ASN A 318 19.04 -12.28 -4.33
N ALA A 319 18.32 -11.75 -5.32
CA ALA A 319 17.61 -10.50 -5.15
C ALA A 319 16.44 -10.67 -4.15
N TRP A 320 16.27 -9.65 -3.31
CA TRP A 320 15.21 -9.53 -2.34
C TRP A 320 14.43 -8.25 -2.55
N THR A 321 13.11 -8.34 -2.60
CA THR A 321 12.20 -7.20 -2.49
C THR A 321 11.51 -7.30 -1.14
N ASP A 322 11.72 -6.30 -0.29
CA ASP A 322 11.24 -6.31 1.09
C ASP A 322 9.71 -6.19 1.18
N TRP A 323 9.18 -6.37 2.39
CA TRP A 323 7.76 -6.35 2.68
C TRP A 323 7.09 -5.06 2.20
N HIS A 324 6.10 -5.21 1.35
CA HIS A 324 5.33 -4.09 0.81
C HIS A 324 3.90 -4.50 0.48
N VAL A 325 3.08 -3.50 0.26
CA VAL A 325 1.76 -3.62 -0.36
C VAL A 325 1.79 -2.78 -1.63
N ASP A 326 1.21 -3.29 -2.71
CA ASP A 326 1.14 -2.54 -3.95
C ASP A 326 0.42 -1.21 -3.78
N PHE A 327 0.88 -0.19 -4.48
CA PHE A 327 0.44 1.19 -4.30
C PHE A 327 -1.08 1.32 -4.45
N ALA A 328 -1.68 2.13 -3.58
CA ALA A 328 -3.12 2.32 -3.43
C ALA A 328 -3.91 0.99 -3.34
N GLY A 329 -3.27 -0.11 -2.88
CA GLY A 329 -3.90 -1.42 -2.82
C GLY A 329 -4.36 -1.94 -4.18
N SER A 330 -3.66 -1.61 -5.26
CA SER A 330 -3.93 -2.19 -6.57
C SER A 330 -3.75 -3.70 -6.55
N SER A 331 -4.54 -4.41 -7.34
CA SER A 331 -4.30 -5.82 -7.64
C SER A 331 -3.21 -5.93 -8.69
N VAL A 332 -2.55 -7.10 -8.76
CA VAL A 332 -1.43 -7.35 -9.67
C VAL A 332 -1.68 -8.64 -10.44
N TYR A 333 -1.35 -8.65 -11.72
CA TYR A 333 -1.03 -9.89 -12.41
C TYR A 333 0.49 -10.01 -12.55
N TYR A 334 1.02 -11.22 -12.41
CA TYR A 334 2.45 -11.48 -12.35
C TYR A 334 2.75 -12.79 -13.07
N HIS A 335 3.41 -12.72 -14.23
CA HIS A 335 3.72 -13.86 -15.08
C HIS A 335 5.23 -14.09 -15.14
N ILE A 336 5.67 -15.28 -14.74
CA ILE A 336 7.08 -15.69 -14.84
C ILE A 336 7.35 -16.13 -16.28
N LEU A 337 8.10 -15.34 -17.05
CA LEU A 337 8.52 -15.74 -18.38
C LEU A 337 9.68 -16.74 -18.31
N SER A 338 10.69 -16.41 -17.50
CA SER A 338 11.84 -17.28 -17.25
C SER A 338 12.31 -17.19 -15.80
N GLY A 339 12.93 -18.25 -15.30
CA GLY A 339 13.45 -18.31 -13.94
C GLY A 339 12.40 -18.68 -12.89
N SER A 340 12.56 -18.17 -11.66
CA SER A 340 11.71 -18.53 -10.52
C SER A 340 11.63 -17.37 -9.51
N LYS A 341 10.50 -17.27 -8.81
CA LYS A 341 10.29 -16.34 -7.70
C LYS A 341 9.65 -17.06 -6.52
N VAL A 342 10.07 -16.69 -5.32
CA VAL A 342 9.47 -17.16 -4.06
C VAL A 342 8.81 -15.99 -3.39
N PHE A 343 7.50 -16.07 -3.24
CA PHE A 343 6.70 -15.08 -2.56
C PHE A 343 6.45 -15.49 -1.12
N TYR A 344 6.43 -14.49 -0.24
CA TYR A 344 6.04 -14.58 1.14
C TYR A 344 4.85 -13.66 1.34
N PHE A 345 3.67 -14.20 1.68
CA PHE A 345 2.43 -13.45 1.79
C PHE A 345 1.93 -13.36 3.22
N ILE A 346 1.40 -12.19 3.58
CA ILE A 346 0.67 -11.93 4.81
C ILE A 346 -0.74 -11.49 4.43
N LYS A 347 -1.75 -12.15 4.98
CA LYS A 347 -3.16 -11.84 4.71
C LYS A 347 -3.50 -10.43 5.21
N PRO A 348 -4.23 -9.59 4.44
CA PRO A 348 -4.57 -8.22 4.82
C PRO A 348 -5.70 -8.15 5.85
N THR A 349 -5.53 -8.83 7.00
CA THR A 349 -6.45 -8.67 8.14
C THR A 349 -6.26 -7.29 8.76
N PRO A 350 -7.27 -6.74 9.47
CA PRO A 350 -7.10 -5.46 10.15
C PRO A 350 -5.89 -5.43 11.10
N ALA A 351 -5.60 -6.54 11.79
CA ALA A 351 -4.45 -6.67 12.68
C ALA A 351 -3.12 -6.63 11.90
N ASN A 352 -3.01 -7.39 10.82
CA ASN A 352 -1.80 -7.45 10.00
C ASN A 352 -1.54 -6.13 9.26
N LEU A 353 -2.60 -5.46 8.78
CA LEU A 353 -2.46 -4.12 8.18
C LEU A 353 -2.03 -3.07 9.21
N ALA A 354 -2.52 -3.15 10.45
CA ALA A 354 -2.06 -2.28 11.53
C ALA A 354 -0.60 -2.56 11.92
N ALA A 355 -0.18 -3.83 11.93
CA ALA A 355 1.22 -4.21 12.13
C ALA A 355 2.11 -3.67 11.01
N TYR A 356 1.68 -3.81 9.75
CA TYR A 356 2.40 -3.26 8.59
C TYR A 356 2.49 -1.73 8.65
N GLU A 357 1.39 -1.02 8.94
CA GLU A 357 1.36 0.44 9.09
C GLU A 357 2.32 0.91 10.18
N LYS A 358 2.39 0.19 11.30
CA LYS A 358 3.32 0.47 12.39
C LYS A 358 4.77 0.17 12.03
N TRP A 359 5.01 -0.83 11.21
CA TRP A 359 6.35 -1.27 10.78
C TRP A 359 6.90 -0.40 9.66
N SER A 360 6.10 -0.07 8.66
CA SER A 360 6.53 0.64 7.44
C SER A 360 6.93 2.08 7.73
N GLY A 361 8.13 2.47 7.31
CA GLY A 361 8.65 3.83 7.47
C GLY A 361 9.01 4.22 8.91
N THR A 362 9.18 3.26 9.81
CA THR A 362 9.57 3.47 11.20
C THR A 362 10.84 2.70 11.56
N GLU A 363 11.38 2.91 12.76
CA GLU A 363 12.52 2.13 13.27
C GLU A 363 12.22 0.62 13.35
N LEU A 364 10.94 0.23 13.43
CA LEU A 364 10.53 -1.17 13.41
C LEU A 364 10.79 -1.85 12.07
N GLN A 365 11.00 -1.11 10.98
CA GLN A 365 11.39 -1.67 9.69
C GLN A 365 12.73 -2.42 9.76
N SER A 366 13.52 -2.18 10.80
CA SER A 366 14.70 -2.96 11.12
C SER A 366 14.40 -4.35 11.72
N THR A 367 13.14 -4.68 11.97
CA THR A 367 12.70 -5.99 12.48
C THR A 367 12.02 -6.80 11.37
N TRP A 368 12.08 -8.13 11.46
CA TRP A 368 11.39 -8.99 10.51
C TRP A 368 9.88 -8.89 10.69
N LEU A 369 9.15 -8.36 9.71
CA LEU A 369 7.70 -8.17 9.80
C LEU A 369 6.95 -9.48 10.08
N GLY A 370 7.44 -10.61 9.54
CA GLY A 370 6.84 -11.93 9.79
C GLY A 370 6.77 -12.36 11.24
N ASP A 371 7.54 -11.71 12.15
CA ASP A 371 7.48 -11.96 13.59
C ASP A 371 6.39 -11.09 14.29
N MET A 372 5.73 -10.19 13.56
CA MET A 372 4.72 -9.24 14.06
C MET A 372 3.30 -9.55 13.59
N VAL A 373 3.12 -10.61 12.79
CA VAL A 373 1.86 -10.96 12.12
C VAL A 373 1.45 -12.39 12.44
N ASP A 374 0.20 -12.74 12.11
CA ASP A 374 -0.39 -14.04 12.43
C ASP A 374 0.35 -15.20 11.74
N GLU A 375 0.49 -15.11 10.42
CA GLU A 375 1.17 -16.11 9.62
C GLU A 375 1.80 -15.53 8.35
N VAL A 376 2.82 -16.22 7.88
CA VAL A 376 3.46 -15.96 6.59
C VAL A 376 3.32 -17.19 5.71
N VAL A 377 2.71 -17.04 4.54
CA VAL A 377 2.50 -18.12 3.57
C VAL A 377 3.56 -18.04 2.49
N LYS A 378 4.26 -19.15 2.23
CA LYS A 378 5.29 -19.26 1.20
C LYS A 378 4.72 -19.86 -0.08
N VAL A 379 4.97 -19.21 -1.22
CA VAL A 379 4.57 -19.66 -2.57
C VAL A 379 5.76 -19.64 -3.51
N VAL A 380 5.93 -20.69 -4.30
CA VAL A 380 6.97 -20.76 -5.32
C VAL A 380 6.32 -20.69 -6.70
N LEU A 381 6.80 -19.75 -7.52
CA LEU A 381 6.42 -19.61 -8.92
C LEU A 381 7.62 -19.95 -9.81
N THR A 382 7.36 -20.70 -10.87
CA THR A 382 8.35 -21.06 -11.90
C THR A 382 7.92 -20.55 -13.26
N ALA A 383 8.81 -20.66 -14.24
CA ALA A 383 8.52 -20.26 -15.62
C ALA A 383 7.19 -20.85 -16.13
N GLY A 384 6.39 -20.02 -16.78
CA GLY A 384 5.04 -20.33 -17.26
C GLY A 384 3.92 -20.03 -16.27
N ASN A 385 4.19 -19.96 -14.96
CA ASN A 385 3.17 -19.65 -13.97
C ASN A 385 2.72 -18.18 -14.05
N THR A 386 1.44 -17.98 -13.86
CA THR A 386 0.83 -16.65 -13.66
C THR A 386 0.18 -16.60 -12.29
N MET A 387 0.36 -15.52 -11.57
CA MET A 387 -0.34 -15.25 -10.31
C MET A 387 -1.18 -13.99 -10.45
N ILE A 388 -2.39 -13.99 -9.87
CA ILE A 388 -3.16 -12.77 -9.62
C ILE A 388 -3.16 -12.53 -8.11
N ILE A 389 -2.64 -11.37 -7.71
CA ILE A 389 -2.54 -10.94 -6.32
C ILE A 389 -3.63 -9.90 -6.08
N PRO A 390 -4.62 -10.16 -5.22
CA PRO A 390 -5.67 -9.20 -4.92
C PRO A 390 -5.19 -8.02 -4.08
N SER A 391 -6.05 -7.01 -4.01
CA SER A 391 -5.84 -5.78 -3.25
C SER A 391 -5.41 -6.03 -1.80
N GLY A 392 -4.37 -5.32 -1.36
CA GLY A 392 -3.99 -5.23 0.05
C GLY A 392 -3.09 -6.34 0.58
N TRP A 393 -2.80 -7.39 -0.18
CA TRP A 393 -1.94 -8.47 0.26
C TRP A 393 -0.51 -7.98 0.47
N ILE A 394 -0.04 -8.06 1.72
CA ILE A 394 1.33 -7.71 2.08
C ILE A 394 2.24 -8.83 1.60
N HIS A 395 3.34 -8.50 0.91
CA HIS A 395 4.22 -9.54 0.42
C HIS A 395 5.68 -9.09 0.31
N ALA A 396 6.57 -10.08 0.30
CA ALA A 396 7.97 -9.93 0.01
C ALA A 396 8.38 -11.00 -1.00
N VAL A 397 9.44 -10.73 -1.78
CA VAL A 397 9.81 -11.61 -2.91
C VAL A 397 11.30 -11.91 -2.89
N TYR A 398 11.64 -13.19 -2.90
CA TYR A 398 13.00 -13.68 -3.08
C TYR A 398 13.18 -14.26 -4.50
N THR A 399 14.31 -14.01 -5.10
CA THR A 399 14.68 -14.45 -6.44
C THR A 399 15.76 -15.52 -6.34
N PRO A 400 15.44 -16.82 -6.49
CA PRO A 400 16.42 -17.89 -6.34
C PRO A 400 17.34 -18.09 -7.56
N MET A 401 16.98 -17.52 -8.71
CA MET A 401 17.74 -17.56 -9.96
C MET A 401 17.34 -16.36 -10.83
N ASP A 402 18.17 -15.99 -11.80
CA ASP A 402 17.88 -14.90 -12.71
C ASP A 402 16.51 -15.07 -13.37
N THR A 403 15.73 -13.99 -13.43
CA THR A 403 14.34 -14.04 -13.88
C THR A 403 13.98 -12.89 -14.79
N ILE A 404 13.06 -13.16 -15.73
CA ILE A 404 12.28 -12.16 -16.47
C ILE A 404 10.81 -12.41 -16.19
N VAL A 405 10.12 -11.33 -15.80
CA VAL A 405 8.71 -11.36 -15.43
C VAL A 405 7.96 -10.24 -16.12
N PHE A 406 6.76 -10.53 -16.60
CA PHE A 406 5.81 -9.51 -17.01
C PHE A 406 4.67 -9.41 -16.03
N GLY A 407 4.35 -8.20 -15.63
CA GLY A 407 3.30 -7.93 -14.66
C GLY A 407 2.68 -6.55 -14.85
N GLY A 408 1.74 -6.25 -14.02
CA GLY A 408 1.12 -4.92 -14.00
C GLY A 408 0.09 -4.79 -12.91
N ASN A 409 -0.11 -3.55 -12.50
CA ASN A 409 -1.07 -3.19 -11.49
C ASN A 409 -2.39 -2.77 -12.13
N PHE A 410 -3.50 -3.16 -11.51
CA PHE A 410 -4.82 -2.74 -11.93
C PHE A 410 -5.73 -2.45 -10.74
N ILE A 411 -6.63 -1.50 -10.93
CA ILE A 411 -7.64 -1.12 -9.94
C ILE A 411 -9.01 -1.49 -10.50
N HIS A 412 -9.88 -2.00 -9.66
CA HIS A 412 -11.19 -2.49 -10.06
C HIS A 412 -12.27 -2.27 -9.01
N SER A 413 -13.53 -2.42 -9.42
CA SER A 413 -14.72 -2.11 -8.61
C SER A 413 -15.07 -3.13 -7.53
N TYR A 414 -14.31 -4.20 -7.35
CA TYR A 414 -14.61 -5.25 -6.36
C TYR A 414 -13.85 -5.09 -5.04
N SER A 415 -12.87 -4.17 -4.95
CA SER A 415 -11.99 -4.03 -3.78
C SER A 415 -11.75 -2.57 -3.36
N VAL A 416 -12.61 -1.64 -3.75
CA VAL A 416 -12.41 -0.20 -3.46
C VAL A 416 -12.21 0.09 -1.96
N PRO A 417 -12.93 -0.53 -1.01
CA PRO A 417 -12.67 -0.29 0.42
C PRO A 417 -11.23 -0.60 0.81
N MET A 418 -10.65 -1.69 0.31
CA MET A 418 -9.27 -2.07 0.59
C MET A 418 -8.29 -1.12 -0.10
N GLN A 419 -8.53 -0.76 -1.37
CA GLN A 419 -7.72 0.20 -2.13
C GLN A 419 -7.62 1.55 -1.39
N LEU A 420 -8.74 2.06 -0.90
CA LEU A 420 -8.77 3.29 -0.11
C LEU A 420 -8.08 3.15 1.25
N LYS A 421 -8.19 1.97 1.89
CA LYS A 421 -7.52 1.69 3.16
C LYS A 421 -6.00 1.70 2.99
N ILE A 422 -5.48 1.03 1.94
CA ILE A 422 -4.03 1.03 1.67
C ILE A 422 -3.55 2.44 1.31
N ARG A 423 -4.30 3.17 0.47
CA ARG A 423 -3.98 4.57 0.19
C ARG A 423 -3.90 5.42 1.47
N GLN A 424 -4.77 5.18 2.44
CA GLN A 424 -4.71 5.87 3.72
C GLN A 424 -3.44 5.50 4.50
N ILE A 425 -3.04 4.22 4.52
CA ILE A 425 -1.79 3.76 5.12
C ILE A 425 -0.58 4.43 4.45
N GLU A 426 -0.54 4.51 3.12
CA GLU A 426 0.52 5.23 2.40
C GLU A 426 0.63 6.71 2.80
N ILE A 427 -0.50 7.34 3.10
CA ILE A 427 -0.52 8.74 3.54
C ILE A 427 -0.02 8.86 4.97
N SER A 428 -0.48 8.00 5.88
CA SER A 428 -0.10 8.01 7.30
C SER A 428 1.37 7.64 7.52
N THR A 429 1.91 6.74 6.69
CA THR A 429 3.33 6.35 6.71
C THR A 429 4.23 7.23 5.84
N HIS A 430 3.68 8.35 5.33
CA HIS A 430 4.42 9.37 4.56
C HIS A 430 5.12 8.84 3.29
N VAL A 431 4.60 7.78 2.67
CA VAL A 431 5.13 7.29 1.38
C VAL A 431 5.21 8.47 0.39
N PRO A 432 6.36 8.74 -0.23
CA PRO A 432 6.51 9.85 -1.18
C PRO A 432 5.51 9.76 -2.34
N LYS A 433 4.97 10.90 -2.80
CA LYS A 433 3.97 10.96 -3.89
C LYS A 433 4.41 10.21 -5.17
N LYS A 434 5.71 10.19 -5.46
CA LYS A 434 6.28 9.49 -6.62
C LYS A 434 6.14 7.96 -6.55
N PHE A 435 5.96 7.41 -5.35
CA PHE A 435 5.77 5.97 -5.10
C PHE A 435 4.32 5.58 -4.83
N ARG A 436 3.37 6.50 -5.04
CA ARG A 436 1.94 6.22 -4.95
C ARG A 436 1.35 6.03 -6.33
N PHE A 437 0.19 5.38 -6.41
CA PHE A 437 -0.52 5.21 -7.68
C PHE A 437 -0.73 6.56 -8.38
N PRO A 438 -0.23 6.70 -9.63
CA PRO A 438 -0.28 7.98 -10.32
C PRO A 438 -1.72 8.36 -10.67
N LEU A 439 -2.09 9.63 -10.41
CA LEU A 439 -3.39 10.19 -10.76
C LEU A 439 -4.59 9.41 -10.18
N PHE A 440 -4.42 8.71 -9.06
CA PHE A 440 -5.45 7.88 -8.43
C PHE A 440 -6.78 8.63 -8.22
N ALA A 441 -6.74 9.82 -7.59
CA ALA A 441 -7.96 10.58 -7.34
C ALA A 441 -8.65 11.00 -8.64
N LYS A 442 -7.90 11.39 -9.68
CA LYS A 442 -8.45 11.72 -10.99
C LYS A 442 -9.13 10.52 -11.65
N LEU A 443 -8.52 9.33 -11.52
CA LEU A 443 -9.14 8.09 -12.00
C LEU A 443 -10.45 7.81 -11.26
N CYS A 444 -10.47 7.95 -9.93
CA CYS A 444 -11.69 7.82 -9.13
C CYS A 444 -12.82 8.75 -9.59
N TRP A 445 -12.49 9.97 -10.00
CA TRP A 445 -13.47 10.92 -10.56
C TRP A 445 -14.04 10.44 -11.89
N TYR A 446 -13.21 9.92 -12.81
CA TYR A 446 -13.70 9.35 -14.07
C TYR A 446 -14.59 8.14 -13.84
N VAL A 447 -14.21 7.27 -12.92
CA VAL A 447 -15.00 6.08 -12.52
C VAL A 447 -16.34 6.50 -11.93
N GLY A 448 -16.34 7.45 -11.00
CA GLY A 448 -17.55 7.97 -10.37
C GLY A 448 -18.52 8.60 -11.37
N ASP A 449 -18.02 9.38 -12.35
CA ASP A 449 -18.81 9.97 -13.43
C ASP A 449 -19.47 8.89 -14.31
N LYS A 450 -18.74 7.84 -14.66
CA LYS A 450 -19.27 6.75 -15.48
C LYS A 450 -20.37 5.99 -14.76
N TYR A 451 -20.11 5.53 -13.51
CA TYR A 451 -21.13 4.83 -12.73
C TYR A 451 -22.35 5.68 -12.43
N LEU A 452 -22.18 6.98 -12.21
CA LEU A 452 -23.32 7.89 -12.04
C LEU A 452 -24.18 7.94 -13.30
N ARG A 453 -23.57 7.99 -14.49
CA ARG A 453 -24.30 7.96 -15.75
C ARG A 453 -25.05 6.65 -15.96
N ASP A 454 -24.41 5.53 -15.63
CA ASP A 454 -25.03 4.20 -15.72
C ASP A 454 -26.23 4.05 -14.77
N LEU A 455 -26.08 4.53 -13.52
CA LEU A 455 -27.17 4.55 -12.53
C LEU A 455 -28.29 5.56 -12.86
N LYS A 456 -28.05 6.52 -13.74
CA LYS A 456 -29.07 7.46 -14.27
C LYS A 456 -29.79 6.90 -15.50
N GLY A 457 -29.21 5.93 -16.18
CA GLY A 457 -29.75 5.36 -17.39
C GLY A 457 -31.13 4.75 -17.19
N THR A 458 -31.92 4.73 -18.26
CA THR A 458 -33.27 4.14 -18.26
C THR A 458 -33.25 2.62 -18.22
N THR A 459 -32.13 2.00 -18.59
CA THR A 459 -31.92 0.56 -18.48
C THR A 459 -31.47 0.25 -17.05
N ALA A 460 -32.23 -0.56 -16.34
CA ALA A 460 -31.86 -0.98 -14.99
C ALA A 460 -30.58 -1.84 -15.03
N VAL A 461 -29.45 -1.22 -14.75
CA VAL A 461 -28.19 -1.95 -14.57
C VAL A 461 -28.18 -2.47 -13.14
N THR A 462 -28.12 -3.79 -12.98
CA THR A 462 -27.98 -4.43 -11.68
C THR A 462 -26.50 -4.73 -11.42
N TYR A 463 -25.96 -4.22 -10.34
CA TYR A 463 -24.59 -4.49 -9.93
C TYR A 463 -24.56 -5.51 -8.79
N PRO A 464 -23.55 -6.40 -8.73
CA PRO A 464 -23.32 -7.27 -7.57
C PRO A 464 -23.17 -6.45 -6.28
N VAL A 465 -23.55 -7.05 -5.15
CA VAL A 465 -23.49 -6.39 -3.83
C VAL A 465 -22.06 -5.90 -3.51
N ARG A 466 -21.03 -6.68 -3.88
CA ARG A 466 -19.62 -6.30 -3.72
C ARG A 466 -19.28 -5.01 -4.47
N VAL A 467 -19.78 -4.87 -5.69
CA VAL A 467 -19.59 -3.65 -6.50
C VAL A 467 -20.34 -2.48 -5.88
N LEU A 468 -21.60 -2.66 -5.46
CA LEU A 468 -22.35 -1.58 -4.81
C LEU A 468 -21.69 -1.10 -3.51
N THR A 469 -21.17 -2.01 -2.69
CA THR A 469 -20.38 -1.68 -1.49
C THR A 469 -19.13 -0.87 -1.85
N SER A 470 -18.44 -1.27 -2.90
CA SER A 470 -17.27 -0.58 -3.41
C SER A 470 -17.61 0.81 -3.97
N LEU A 471 -18.70 0.93 -4.70
CA LEU A 471 -19.17 2.21 -5.24
C LEU A 471 -19.61 3.19 -4.13
N LEU A 472 -20.15 2.67 -3.02
CA LEU A 472 -20.47 3.50 -1.87
C LEU A 472 -19.18 4.05 -1.23
N ALA A 473 -18.15 3.22 -1.06
CA ALA A 473 -16.85 3.66 -0.57
C ALA A 473 -16.20 4.68 -1.51
N LEU A 474 -16.28 4.47 -2.83
CA LEU A 474 -15.81 5.44 -3.83
C LEU A 474 -16.56 6.77 -3.70
N ALA A 475 -17.88 6.74 -3.59
CA ALA A 475 -18.69 7.95 -3.46
C ALA A 475 -18.38 8.71 -2.17
N ASP A 476 -18.21 8.01 -1.05
CA ASP A 476 -17.79 8.61 0.22
C ASP A 476 -16.38 9.24 0.13
N PHE A 477 -15.46 8.59 -0.58
CA PHE A 477 -14.15 9.16 -0.88
C PHE A 477 -14.27 10.45 -1.69
N LEU A 478 -15.04 10.46 -2.78
CA LEU A 478 -15.24 11.66 -3.62
C LEU A 478 -15.91 12.80 -2.85
N VAL A 479 -16.88 12.48 -1.98
CA VAL A 479 -17.48 13.47 -1.06
C VAL A 479 -16.44 14.03 -0.09
N SER A 480 -15.52 13.20 0.41
CA SER A 480 -14.45 13.67 1.30
C SER A 480 -13.47 14.61 0.60
N GLU A 481 -13.12 14.33 -0.66
CA GLU A 481 -12.27 15.20 -1.49
C GLU A 481 -12.91 16.58 -1.71
N VAL A 482 -14.23 16.62 -1.99
CA VAL A 482 -14.96 17.89 -2.11
C VAL A 482 -14.96 18.68 -0.79
N ARG A 483 -15.17 18.00 0.34
CA ARG A 483 -15.15 18.66 1.65
C ARG A 483 -13.83 19.34 1.97
N LEU A 484 -12.71 18.86 1.42
CA LEU A 484 -11.40 19.55 1.53
C LEU A 484 -11.42 20.93 0.86
N LEU A 485 -12.18 21.10 -0.22
CA LEU A 485 -12.33 22.38 -0.92
C LEU A 485 -13.19 23.38 -0.11
N GLU A 486 -14.16 22.86 0.64
CA GLU A 486 -15.14 23.67 1.41
C GLU A 486 -14.58 24.09 2.78
N ARG A 487 -13.58 23.38 3.33
CA ARG A 487 -13.03 23.66 4.66
C ARG A 487 -12.12 24.90 4.66
N SER A 488 -12.38 25.85 5.54
CA SER A 488 -11.55 27.05 5.72
C SER A 488 -10.15 26.76 6.28
N ALA A 489 -10.02 25.71 7.09
CA ALA A 489 -8.75 25.31 7.70
C ALA A 489 -7.77 24.64 6.73
N VAL A 490 -8.20 24.29 5.52
CA VAL A 490 -7.35 23.65 4.49
C VAL A 490 -6.62 24.73 3.72
N THR A 491 -5.29 24.55 3.55
CA THR A 491 -4.47 25.51 2.82
C THR A 491 -4.84 25.58 1.35
N GLU A 492 -4.65 26.74 0.71
CA GLU A 492 -4.97 26.92 -0.73
C GLU A 492 -4.11 26.01 -1.62
N GLN A 493 -2.91 25.63 -1.18
CA GLN A 493 -2.07 24.67 -1.90
C GLN A 493 -2.76 23.30 -1.97
N VAL A 494 -3.27 22.77 -0.86
CA VAL A 494 -4.01 21.48 -0.84
C VAL A 494 -5.28 21.58 -1.66
N LYS A 495 -6.03 22.69 -1.55
CA LYS A 495 -7.23 22.91 -2.38
C LYS A 495 -6.89 22.94 -3.88
N LYS A 496 -5.76 23.54 -4.25
CA LYS A 496 -5.29 23.54 -5.63
C LYS A 496 -4.98 22.12 -6.12
N GLU A 497 -4.26 21.33 -5.33
CA GLU A 497 -3.95 19.93 -5.64
C GLU A 497 -5.22 19.10 -5.83
N VAL A 498 -6.23 19.28 -4.98
CA VAL A 498 -7.52 18.59 -5.11
C VAL A 498 -8.25 19.03 -6.38
N ARG A 499 -8.31 20.34 -6.69
CA ARG A 499 -8.94 20.84 -7.93
C ARG A 499 -8.29 20.27 -9.18
N GLU A 500 -6.96 20.12 -9.21
CA GLU A 500 -6.21 19.55 -10.34
C GLU A 500 -6.55 18.07 -10.59
N GLN A 501 -7.02 17.36 -9.58
CA GLN A 501 -7.47 15.97 -9.72
C GLN A 501 -8.89 15.87 -10.26
N ILE A 502 -9.70 16.91 -10.22
CA ILE A 502 -11.06 16.90 -10.76
C ILE A 502 -11.03 17.15 -12.27
N PRO A 503 -11.55 16.24 -13.11
CA PRO A 503 -11.59 16.42 -14.56
C PRO A 503 -12.61 17.50 -14.96
N SER A 504 -12.21 18.76 -15.04
CA SER A 504 -13.07 19.92 -15.33
C SER A 504 -13.76 19.88 -16.69
N ASP A 505 -13.22 19.10 -17.63
CA ASP A 505 -13.81 18.85 -18.94
C ASP A 505 -15.07 17.98 -18.89
N ARG A 506 -15.21 17.14 -17.86
CA ARG A 506 -16.37 16.26 -17.67
C ARG A 506 -17.23 16.61 -16.47
N ILE A 507 -16.61 17.06 -15.39
CA ILE A 507 -17.28 17.31 -14.10
C ILE A 507 -17.28 18.81 -13.85
N LYS A 508 -18.44 19.44 -14.02
CA LYS A 508 -18.61 20.88 -13.80
C LYS A 508 -18.92 21.20 -12.33
N ASP A 509 -19.69 20.35 -11.68
CA ASP A 509 -20.02 20.44 -10.26
C ASP A 509 -19.65 19.13 -9.58
N ALA A 510 -18.45 19.11 -8.99
CA ALA A 510 -17.91 17.94 -8.31
C ALA A 510 -18.73 17.60 -7.04
N ALA A 511 -19.23 18.62 -6.35
CA ALA A 511 -19.99 18.44 -5.12
C ALA A 511 -21.35 17.80 -5.40
N ALA A 512 -22.06 18.29 -6.39
CA ALA A 512 -23.34 17.73 -6.82
C ALA A 512 -23.15 16.30 -7.33
N MET A 513 -22.11 16.06 -8.17
CA MET A 513 -21.84 14.75 -8.74
C MET A 513 -21.54 13.70 -7.65
N ALA A 514 -20.65 14.01 -6.70
CA ALA A 514 -20.27 13.08 -5.64
C ALA A 514 -21.45 12.74 -4.72
N ARG A 515 -22.25 13.75 -4.33
CA ARG A 515 -23.44 13.55 -3.50
C ARG A 515 -24.53 12.75 -4.22
N GLU A 516 -24.76 13.03 -5.50
CA GLU A 516 -25.73 12.30 -6.32
C GLU A 516 -25.29 10.84 -6.54
N LEU A 517 -24.01 10.59 -6.84
CA LEU A 517 -23.48 9.23 -6.94
C LEU A 517 -23.77 8.45 -5.66
N ARG A 518 -23.43 9.04 -4.50
CA ARG A 518 -23.64 8.40 -3.20
C ARG A 518 -25.12 8.08 -2.97
N TRP A 519 -26.01 9.00 -3.28
CA TRP A 519 -27.44 8.79 -3.14
C TRP A 519 -27.95 7.66 -4.06
N ARG A 520 -27.56 7.66 -5.34
CA ARG A 520 -27.98 6.63 -6.29
C ARG A 520 -27.44 5.25 -5.96
N VAL A 521 -26.20 5.16 -5.52
CA VAL A 521 -25.62 3.87 -5.07
C VAL A 521 -26.41 3.34 -3.87
N ARG A 522 -26.78 4.19 -2.92
CA ARG A 522 -27.63 3.79 -1.78
C ARG A 522 -28.99 3.26 -2.24
N LEU A 523 -29.63 3.94 -3.20
CA LEU A 523 -30.89 3.47 -3.78
C LEU A 523 -30.71 2.11 -4.45
N ALA A 524 -29.66 1.94 -5.25
CA ALA A 524 -29.37 0.68 -5.94
C ALA A 524 -29.06 -0.46 -4.96
N ALA A 525 -28.49 -0.14 -3.80
CA ALA A 525 -28.24 -1.08 -2.70
C ALA A 525 -29.49 -1.39 -1.84
N GLY A 526 -30.66 -0.85 -2.19
CA GLY A 526 -31.91 -1.08 -1.47
C GLY A 526 -32.09 -0.25 -0.19
N ASN A 527 -31.21 0.73 0.05
CA ASN A 527 -31.33 1.66 1.17
C ASN A 527 -32.25 2.83 0.79
N THR A 528 -33.55 2.61 0.84
CA THR A 528 -34.53 3.71 0.78
C THR A 528 -34.58 4.33 2.18
N SER A 529 -33.93 5.48 2.35
CA SER A 529 -34.17 6.29 3.55
C SER A 529 -35.52 6.99 3.39
N ASP A 530 -36.53 6.53 4.10
CA ASP A 530 -37.77 7.30 4.35
C ASP A 530 -37.49 8.53 5.24
N ASP A 531 -36.26 8.94 5.41
CA ASP A 531 -35.82 10.01 6.35
C ASP A 531 -35.52 11.35 5.65
N GLU A 532 -35.85 11.53 4.36
CA GLU A 532 -35.82 12.85 3.69
C GLU A 532 -37.20 13.51 3.56
N GLY A 533 -38.10 13.24 4.48
CA GLY A 533 -39.36 13.93 4.64
C GLY A 533 -39.25 15.27 5.36
N ALA A 534 -38.21 16.05 5.11
CA ALA A 534 -38.17 17.47 5.53
C ALA A 534 -38.02 18.33 4.27
N SER A 535 -39.17 18.60 3.63
CA SER A 535 -39.31 19.68 2.67
C SER A 535 -38.82 20.98 3.27
N VAL A 536 -37.73 21.52 2.75
CA VAL A 536 -37.34 22.90 3.02
C VAL A 536 -38.33 23.80 2.30
N LYS A 537 -39.29 24.30 3.03
CA LYS A 537 -40.04 25.49 2.62
C LYS A 537 -39.11 26.71 2.79
N PRO A 538 -39.02 27.61 1.82
CA PRO A 538 -38.29 28.84 1.98
C PRO A 538 -39.20 29.85 2.67
N ASN A 539 -39.05 30.08 3.96
CA ASN A 539 -39.44 31.34 4.57
C ASN A 539 -38.71 31.57 5.90
N GLY A 540 -38.19 32.80 5.98
CA GLY A 540 -37.29 33.27 6.99
C GLY A 540 -37.84 33.31 8.41
N ALA A 541 -36.91 33.24 9.32
CA ALA A 541 -36.75 34.03 10.52
C ALA A 541 -35.64 33.40 11.34
N GLY A 542 -34.65 34.20 11.68
CA GLY A 542 -33.46 33.76 12.40
C GLY A 542 -33.78 33.34 13.83
N VAL A 543 -33.23 32.16 14.19
CA VAL A 543 -33.03 31.80 15.59
C VAL A 543 -31.54 31.51 15.78
N LYS A 544 -30.90 32.37 16.57
CA LYS A 544 -29.53 32.22 17.05
C LYS A 544 -29.43 30.95 17.88
N ARG A 545 -28.72 29.94 17.40
CA ARG A 545 -28.26 28.80 18.21
C ARG A 545 -26.90 29.10 18.83
N LYS A 546 -26.84 28.96 20.17
CA LYS A 546 -25.60 29.06 20.96
C LYS A 546 -24.58 28.02 20.48
N ARG A 547 -23.35 28.49 20.30
CA ARG A 547 -22.16 27.70 20.04
C ARG A 547 -21.84 26.86 21.27
N GLY A 548 -21.98 25.54 21.18
CA GLY A 548 -21.40 24.57 22.11
C GLY A 548 -20.20 23.94 21.45
N GLU A 549 -19.16 23.71 22.21
CA GLU A 549 -17.91 23.09 21.81
C GLU A 549 -18.15 21.76 21.05
N GLU A 550 -17.63 21.66 19.83
CA GLU A 550 -17.72 20.44 19.03
C GLU A 550 -16.57 19.51 19.37
N ASP A 551 -16.92 18.36 19.90
CA ASP A 551 -16.11 17.19 20.12
C ASP A 551 -15.69 16.60 18.75
N PHE A 552 -14.39 16.51 18.49
CA PHE A 552 -13.81 15.94 17.29
C PHE A 552 -13.90 14.40 17.33
N GLY A 553 -14.98 13.85 16.78
CA GLY A 553 -15.12 12.38 16.68
C GLY A 553 -16.48 11.85 16.29
N ALA A 554 -17.49 12.67 16.09
CA ALA A 554 -18.83 12.21 15.76
C ALA A 554 -18.98 11.96 14.25
N GLY A 555 -18.82 10.70 13.84
CA GLY A 555 -19.35 10.21 12.57
C GLY A 555 -20.87 10.44 12.51
N VAL A 556 -21.39 10.66 11.30
CA VAL A 556 -22.81 10.87 11.03
C VAL A 556 -23.62 9.75 11.69
N LYS A 557 -24.42 10.07 12.72
CA LYS A 557 -25.33 9.13 13.36
C LYS A 557 -26.52 8.90 12.43
N PHE A 558 -26.58 7.75 11.80
CA PHE A 558 -27.80 7.30 11.15
C PHE A 558 -28.76 6.77 12.23
N LYS A 559 -29.99 7.28 12.32
CA LYS A 559 -31.06 6.62 13.08
C LYS A 559 -31.29 5.26 12.45
N ASN A 560 -31.12 4.19 13.21
CA ASN A 560 -31.26 2.79 12.80
C ASN A 560 -30.07 2.15 12.03
N PHE A 561 -28.95 2.84 11.89
CA PHE A 561 -27.72 2.21 11.42
C PHE A 561 -26.73 2.19 12.58
N LYS A 562 -26.46 1.02 13.15
CA LYS A 562 -25.30 0.80 14.01
C LYS A 562 -24.14 0.37 13.08
N PRO A 563 -23.16 1.24 12.78
CA PRO A 563 -21.95 0.77 12.12
C PRO A 563 -21.31 -0.25 13.07
N ARG A 564 -21.16 -1.49 12.65
CA ARG A 564 -20.31 -2.43 13.38
C ARG A 564 -18.91 -1.87 13.34
N ARG A 565 -18.42 -1.39 14.46
CA ARG A 565 -17.00 -1.15 14.65
C ARG A 565 -16.32 -2.51 14.59
N TRP A 566 -15.34 -2.63 13.76
CA TRP A 566 -14.39 -3.74 13.77
C TRP A 566 -13.41 -3.50 14.92
N ASP A 567 -13.88 -3.64 16.14
CA ASP A 567 -13.02 -3.68 17.32
C ASP A 567 -13.26 -5.01 18.03
N SER A 568 -12.22 -5.48 18.69
CA SER A 568 -12.17 -6.73 19.43
C SER A 568 -13.08 -6.78 20.66
N SER A 569 -13.99 -5.81 20.82
CA SER A 569 -14.94 -5.75 21.91
C SER A 569 -16.33 -6.34 21.57
N ILE A 570 -16.43 -7.13 20.50
CA ILE A 570 -17.64 -7.93 20.21
C ILE A 570 -17.60 -9.25 21.02
N GLU A 571 -17.30 -9.15 22.31
CA GLU A 571 -17.46 -10.29 23.24
C GLU A 571 -18.78 -10.26 24.02
N GLN A 572 -19.72 -9.39 23.66
CA GLN A 572 -21.06 -9.36 24.27
C GLN A 572 -22.12 -9.28 23.16
N ALA A 573 -22.19 -10.29 22.30
CA ALA A 573 -23.45 -10.66 21.69
C ALA A 573 -24.20 -11.50 22.72
N GLU A 574 -25.41 -11.08 23.11
CA GLU A 574 -26.32 -11.92 23.90
C GLU A 574 -26.38 -13.29 23.22
N GLU A 575 -25.97 -14.33 23.94
CA GLU A 575 -26.10 -15.71 23.53
C GLU A 575 -27.59 -16.04 23.47
N GLU A 576 -28.17 -16.04 22.26
CA GLU A 576 -29.44 -16.72 22.04
C GLU A 576 -29.17 -18.23 21.99
N GLU A 577 -30.02 -18.99 22.68
CA GLU A 577 -29.92 -20.44 22.71
C GLU A 577 -29.92 -21.06 21.29
N PRO A 578 -29.06 -22.03 21.04
CA PRO A 578 -28.94 -22.64 19.70
C PRO A 578 -30.21 -23.36 19.30
N LYS A 579 -30.70 -23.11 18.08
CA LYS A 579 -31.80 -23.83 17.46
C LYS A 579 -31.27 -24.75 16.37
N VAL A 580 -31.65 -26.01 16.38
CA VAL A 580 -31.24 -26.98 15.35
C VAL A 580 -32.23 -26.96 14.20
N VAL A 581 -31.74 -26.78 12.99
CA VAL A 581 -32.53 -26.90 11.76
C VAL A 581 -32.13 -28.20 11.06
N HIS A 582 -33.05 -29.12 10.89
CA HIS A 582 -32.83 -30.33 10.10
C HIS A 582 -32.96 -29.99 8.61
N ALA A 583 -31.93 -30.32 7.81
CA ALA A 583 -32.02 -30.21 6.36
C ALA A 583 -33.05 -31.22 5.84
N PRO A 584 -33.99 -30.81 4.96
CA PRO A 584 -34.94 -31.76 4.36
C PRO A 584 -34.21 -32.77 3.47
N ARG A 585 -34.75 -33.96 3.38
CA ARG A 585 -34.27 -34.99 2.45
C ARG A 585 -34.55 -34.58 1.01
N PRO A 586 -33.77 -35.04 0.03
CA PRO A 586 -34.06 -34.76 -1.36
C PRO A 586 -35.49 -35.15 -1.74
N GLY A 587 -36.31 -34.19 -2.20
CA GLY A 587 -37.72 -34.38 -2.56
C GLY A 587 -38.75 -33.95 -1.51
N GLU A 588 -38.32 -33.46 -0.35
CA GLU A 588 -39.22 -32.87 0.66
C GLU A 588 -39.24 -31.33 0.51
N GLU A 589 -40.43 -30.73 0.52
CA GLU A 589 -40.56 -29.28 0.63
C GLU A 589 -40.11 -28.80 2.01
N TRP A 590 -39.43 -27.69 2.07
CA TRP A 590 -39.03 -27.06 3.32
C TRP A 590 -40.27 -26.68 4.13
N LYS A 591 -40.51 -27.41 5.22
CA LYS A 591 -41.46 -27.01 6.25
C LYS A 591 -40.66 -26.42 7.40
N GLU A 592 -41.02 -25.20 7.78
CA GLU A 592 -40.42 -24.53 8.94
C GLU A 592 -40.86 -25.24 10.22
N HIS A 593 -40.05 -26.15 10.73
CA HIS A 593 -40.18 -26.70 12.07
C HIS A 593 -38.94 -26.36 12.88
N TRP A 594 -39.13 -25.52 13.86
CA TRP A 594 -38.11 -25.17 14.85
C TRP A 594 -38.20 -26.17 16.00
N THR A 595 -37.14 -26.91 16.29
CA THR A 595 -36.99 -27.66 17.54
C THR A 595 -36.02 -26.88 18.44
N GLU A 596 -36.48 -26.56 19.65
CA GLU A 596 -35.62 -26.00 20.69
C GLU A 596 -34.66 -27.08 21.19
N TRP A 597 -33.37 -26.74 21.26
CA TRP A 597 -32.39 -27.57 21.94
C TRP A 597 -32.48 -27.28 23.44
N SER A 598 -32.86 -28.26 24.23
CA SER A 598 -32.57 -28.27 25.65
C SER A 598 -31.16 -28.83 25.81
N ASN A 599 -30.28 -28.12 26.57
CA ASN A 599 -28.98 -28.60 26.97
C ASN A 599 -29.14 -29.96 27.65
N GLY A 600 -28.99 -31.06 26.92
CA GLY A 600 -28.77 -32.38 27.47
C GLY A 600 -27.28 -32.46 27.75
N GLU A 601 -26.90 -32.61 29.02
CA GLU A 601 -25.55 -33.01 29.42
C GLU A 601 -25.21 -34.34 28.73
N GLY A 602 -24.43 -34.24 27.63
CA GLY A 602 -23.76 -35.35 26.98
C GLY A 602 -22.30 -34.93 26.87
N GLU A 603 -21.39 -35.67 27.46
CA GLU A 603 -19.97 -35.59 27.23
C GLU A 603 -19.70 -35.67 25.73
N GLY A 604 -19.31 -34.57 25.11
CA GLY A 604 -18.91 -34.50 23.69
C GLY A 604 -18.90 -33.07 23.18
N ASP A 605 -17.80 -32.69 22.66
CA ASP A 605 -17.42 -31.56 21.84
C ASP A 605 -18.40 -30.37 21.77
N GLU A 606 -18.01 -29.25 22.37
CA GLU A 606 -18.77 -28.00 22.29
C GLU A 606 -18.80 -27.46 20.85
N VAL A 607 -20.01 -27.31 20.31
CA VAL A 607 -20.26 -26.70 19.01
C VAL A 607 -20.70 -25.27 19.20
N ARG A 608 -19.94 -24.33 18.68
CA ARG A 608 -20.35 -22.90 18.62
C ARG A 608 -21.11 -22.62 17.34
N VAL A 609 -22.33 -22.07 17.49
CA VAL A 609 -23.16 -21.63 16.38
C VAL A 609 -23.05 -20.11 16.24
N LYS A 610 -22.60 -19.65 15.07
CA LYS A 610 -22.59 -18.23 14.72
C LYS A 610 -23.76 -17.95 13.78
N ARG A 611 -24.75 -17.18 14.27
CA ARG A 611 -25.92 -16.80 13.47
C ARG A 611 -25.71 -15.43 12.85
N ARG A 612 -25.99 -15.32 11.55
CA ARG A 612 -26.01 -14.07 10.81
C ARG A 612 -27.39 -13.88 10.19
N THR A 613 -28.09 -12.81 10.58
CA THR A 613 -29.37 -12.44 10.00
C THR A 613 -29.17 -11.29 9.03
N GLU A 614 -29.61 -11.42 7.79
CA GLU A 614 -29.58 -10.40 6.76
C GLU A 614 -31.00 -10.14 6.27
N THR A 615 -31.44 -8.86 6.33
CA THR A 615 -32.72 -8.45 5.75
C THR A 615 -32.48 -7.70 4.46
N ILE A 616 -32.88 -8.29 3.32
CA ILE A 616 -32.78 -7.67 2.01
C ILE A 616 -34.13 -7.09 1.64
N ILE A 617 -34.19 -5.79 1.35
CA ILE A 617 -35.40 -5.13 0.86
C ILE A 617 -35.19 -4.83 -0.62
N ARG A 618 -36.03 -5.42 -1.47
CA ARG A 618 -36.09 -5.12 -2.91
C ARG A 618 -37.33 -4.28 -3.20
N VAL A 619 -37.14 -3.23 -3.98
CA VAL A 619 -38.25 -2.39 -4.46
C VAL A 619 -38.19 -2.34 -5.97
N ARG A 620 -39.31 -2.64 -6.63
CA ARG A 620 -39.45 -2.46 -8.07
C ARG A 620 -40.68 -1.63 -8.39
N LYS A 621 -40.59 -0.86 -9.46
CA LYS A 621 -41.73 -0.13 -10.00
C LYS A 621 -42.45 -1.05 -10.98
N THR A 622 -43.72 -1.27 -10.76
CA THR A 622 -44.63 -2.02 -11.65
C THR A 622 -45.60 -1.05 -12.33
N ALA A 623 -46.38 -1.54 -13.29
CA ALA A 623 -47.41 -0.75 -13.93
C ALA A 623 -48.47 -0.23 -12.94
N ASP A 624 -48.68 -0.97 -11.84
CA ASP A 624 -49.69 -0.69 -10.82
C ASP A 624 -49.15 0.04 -9.58
N GLY A 625 -47.84 0.38 -9.55
CA GLY A 625 -47.25 1.12 -8.44
C GLY A 625 -45.84 0.60 -8.04
N LEU A 626 -45.53 0.72 -6.75
CA LEU A 626 -44.27 0.26 -6.16
C LEU A 626 -44.49 -1.06 -5.43
N GLU A 627 -43.79 -2.09 -5.84
CA GLU A 627 -43.74 -3.37 -5.16
C GLU A 627 -42.49 -3.42 -4.26
N ARG A 628 -42.70 -3.77 -2.99
CA ARG A 628 -41.63 -3.94 -1.98
C ARG A 628 -41.57 -5.38 -1.54
N GLN A 629 -40.44 -6.03 -1.75
CA GLN A 629 -40.17 -7.38 -1.29
C GLN A 629 -39.14 -7.33 -0.15
N ARG A 630 -39.47 -7.94 0.98
CA ARG A 630 -38.55 -8.10 2.10
C ARG A 630 -38.14 -9.56 2.16
N ILE A 631 -36.85 -9.83 2.03
CA ILE A 631 -36.26 -11.16 2.11
C ILE A 631 -35.42 -11.20 3.37
N HIS A 632 -35.76 -12.11 4.29
CA HIS A 632 -34.94 -12.41 5.46
C HIS A 632 -34.07 -13.62 5.13
N ARG A 633 -32.77 -13.46 5.26
CA ARG A 633 -31.80 -14.56 5.18
C ARG A 633 -31.17 -14.74 6.54
N GLU A 634 -31.18 -15.97 7.03
CA GLU A 634 -30.44 -16.39 8.20
C GLU A 634 -29.39 -17.39 7.74
N ALA A 635 -28.13 -17.12 8.10
CA ALA A 635 -27.02 -18.04 7.87
C ALA A 635 -26.44 -18.45 9.22
N GLU A 636 -26.36 -19.73 9.46
CA GLU A 636 -25.71 -20.31 10.63
C GLU A 636 -24.40 -20.96 10.20
N SER A 637 -23.35 -20.65 10.91
CA SER A 637 -22.07 -21.33 10.74
C SER A 637 -21.68 -22.05 12.03
N TRP A 638 -21.33 -23.30 11.88
CA TRP A 638 -20.99 -24.21 12.96
C TRP A 638 -19.47 -24.38 13.01
N ALA A 639 -18.89 -24.24 14.18
CA ALA A 639 -17.46 -24.47 14.40
C ALA A 639 -17.27 -25.51 15.50
N TRP A 640 -16.44 -26.49 15.23
CA TRP A 640 -15.96 -27.46 16.20
C TRP A 640 -14.71 -26.90 16.88
N TRP A 641 -14.53 -27.21 18.16
CA TRP A 641 -13.33 -26.90 18.94
C TRP A 641 -12.26 -27.97 18.76
#